data_dbcba6ae513261b89e66a87f369dc54f
#
_entry.id   dbcba6ae513261b89e66a87f369dc54f
#
_cell.length_a   1.000
_cell.length_b   1.000
_cell.length_c   1.000
_cell.angle_alpha   90.00
_cell.angle_beta   90.00
_cell.angle_gamma   90.00
#
_symmetry.space_group_name_H-M   'P 1'
#
loop_
_entity.id
_entity.type
_entity.pdbx_description
1 polymer ?
#
loop_
_entity_poly.entity_id
_entity_poly.type
_entity_poly.pdbx_seq_one_letter_code
_entity_poly.pdbx_strand_id
1 'polypeptide(L)'
;MRKIILLMSILAMHWATAQQQTSPDGNVVLSFSLKADGTPTYKMTYKGKPVINESTLGFTLKKDEPLTNHFKVVSDSKSTFKETWKPVWGEEKEILNHYNELLVQLKQDKTNRLMNIRFRVYNEGVGFRYEFPTQKELTYFVIAEENTQFAMTGDHTAWWIPGDYDTQEYDYNESKLSEIRGLMKQSMTDNVSQYVFSPTGVQTALMMKTKDGLYINLHEAALVDYALMNLNLDDKNFIFQSWLTPDAKGDKGYLYTPTKTPWRTVMVSDDARNILASRLILNLNDPCALADTSWIKPVKYIGVWWEMITGKSSWAYTDDLPTIKLDEVDYTKVKPNGTHAANNDKVRHYIDFAAKHGFDQVLVEGWNVGWEDWFGHRKDYVFDFVTPYPDFDIKALNDYAHAKGVKLMMHHETSGSTRNYERHMKAAYELMNKYGYNSVKSGYVGDILPIGEHHYSQSTINHYLYAIKEAAKHKIMLNAHEAVRPTGLCRTYPNLIGNESARGTEYEAFGGNKPFHTTILPFTRLQGGPMDYTPGILETEVKNVNPNNTSQVRSTLAKQLALYVTMYSPLQMAADLPENYERFADAFQFIKDVPVDWQESVYLEAEPGRYITVARKDKHSDNWYIGNTSNENGHTSELLLNFLDKNKKYEATIYADAKNADWQTNPKAYTITKQKVNAKTKLKLTAAKGGGYAISIKEIK
;
A
#
# COMPACT_ATOMS: atom_id res chain seq x y z
N MET A 1 -22.69 -30.24 -76.94
CA MET A 1 -22.40 -29.01 -76.17
C MET A 1 -22.53 -29.33 -74.69
N ARG A 2 -21.40 -29.57 -74.02
CA ARG A 2 -21.32 -29.82 -72.57
C ARG A 2 -21.13 -28.46 -71.86
N LYS A 3 -22.10 -28.05 -71.04
CA LYS A 3 -21.98 -26.87 -70.18
C LYS A 3 -21.17 -27.24 -68.94
N ILE A 4 -19.97 -26.63 -68.79
CA ILE A 4 -19.11 -26.70 -67.61
C ILE A 4 -19.67 -25.60 -66.65
N ILE A 5 -20.26 -26.02 -65.50
CA ILE A 5 -20.62 -25.12 -64.40
C ILE A 5 -19.37 -24.98 -63.52
N LEU A 6 -18.78 -23.79 -63.53
CA LEU A 6 -17.67 -23.41 -62.64
C LEU A 6 -18.26 -23.00 -61.28
N LEU A 7 -18.07 -23.87 -60.28
CA LEU A 7 -18.43 -23.57 -58.90
C LEU A 7 -17.30 -22.66 -58.31
N MET A 8 -17.54 -21.37 -58.22
CA MET A 8 -16.70 -20.46 -57.44
C MET A 8 -17.01 -20.68 -55.94
N SER A 9 -16.12 -21.40 -55.27
CA SER A 9 -16.11 -21.41 -53.79
C SER A 9 -15.57 -20.06 -53.26
N ILE A 10 -16.48 -19.22 -52.77
CA ILE A 10 -16.10 -17.99 -52.03
C ILE A 10 -15.56 -18.45 -50.66
N LEU A 11 -14.25 -18.48 -50.53
CA LEU A 11 -13.60 -18.55 -49.21
C LEU A 11 -13.92 -17.23 -48.49
N ALA A 12 -14.91 -17.26 -47.60
CA ALA A 12 -15.14 -16.18 -46.63
C ALA A 12 -13.94 -16.18 -45.66
N MET A 13 -12.94 -15.37 -45.93
CA MET A 13 -11.96 -15.00 -44.93
C MET A 13 -12.73 -14.28 -43.79
N HIS A 14 -12.97 -15.01 -42.71
CA HIS A 14 -13.45 -14.38 -41.47
C HIS A 14 -12.23 -13.61 -40.91
N TRP A 15 -12.15 -12.34 -41.24
CA TRP A 15 -11.30 -11.41 -40.48
C TRP A 15 -11.88 -11.36 -39.09
N ALA A 16 -11.14 -11.86 -38.11
CA ALA A 16 -11.50 -11.67 -36.72
C ALA A 16 -11.52 -10.16 -36.46
N THR A 17 -12.72 -9.58 -36.41
CA THR A 17 -12.90 -8.16 -36.09
C THR A 17 -12.46 -7.96 -34.63
N ALA A 18 -11.44 -7.12 -34.42
CA ALA A 18 -10.99 -6.78 -33.08
C ALA A 18 -12.15 -6.10 -32.30
N GLN A 19 -12.48 -6.63 -31.12
CA GLN A 19 -13.42 -5.98 -30.20
C GLN A 19 -12.69 -4.79 -29.57
N GLN A 20 -13.27 -3.60 -29.68
CA GLN A 20 -12.68 -2.38 -29.19
C GLN A 20 -13.60 -1.71 -28.17
N GLN A 21 -13.01 -1.12 -27.11
CA GLN A 21 -13.71 -0.28 -26.15
C GLN A 21 -12.88 0.97 -25.84
N THR A 22 -13.55 2.08 -25.61
CA THR A 22 -12.93 3.37 -25.28
C THR A 22 -13.31 3.82 -23.89
N SER A 23 -12.47 4.67 -23.28
CA SER A 23 -12.86 5.40 -22.07
C SER A 23 -14.03 6.35 -22.33
N PRO A 24 -14.72 6.82 -21.28
CA PRO A 24 -15.80 7.80 -21.43
C PRO A 24 -15.39 9.09 -22.15
N ASP A 25 -14.13 9.54 -22.00
CA ASP A 25 -13.57 10.72 -22.69
C ASP A 25 -12.95 10.39 -24.06
N GLY A 26 -12.88 9.11 -24.45
CA GLY A 26 -12.31 8.64 -25.70
C GLY A 26 -10.78 8.57 -25.77
N ASN A 27 -10.06 8.97 -24.73
CA ASN A 27 -8.60 9.05 -24.74
C ASN A 27 -7.91 7.69 -24.60
N VAL A 28 -8.46 6.78 -23.80
CA VAL A 28 -7.97 5.41 -23.63
C VAL A 28 -8.72 4.51 -24.59
N VAL A 29 -8.01 3.73 -25.39
CA VAL A 29 -8.59 2.76 -26.32
C VAL A 29 -7.99 1.39 -26.05
N LEU A 30 -8.85 0.43 -25.72
CA LEU A 30 -8.53 -0.99 -25.59
C LEU A 30 -9.00 -1.74 -26.82
N SER A 31 -8.17 -2.64 -27.35
CA SER A 31 -8.54 -3.57 -28.41
C SER A 31 -8.23 -5.00 -27.97
N PHE A 32 -9.22 -5.89 -28.09
CA PHE A 32 -9.09 -7.32 -27.86
C PHE A 32 -9.16 -8.07 -29.17
N SER A 33 -8.37 -9.13 -29.36
CA SER A 33 -8.41 -10.01 -30.53
C SER A 33 -7.97 -11.43 -30.20
N LEU A 34 -8.25 -12.37 -31.09
CA LEU A 34 -7.67 -13.72 -31.07
C LEU A 34 -6.63 -13.83 -32.18
N LYS A 35 -5.48 -14.46 -31.90
CA LYS A 35 -4.53 -14.90 -32.93
C LYS A 35 -5.15 -16.04 -33.76
N ALA A 36 -4.48 -16.39 -34.85
CA ALA A 36 -4.93 -17.47 -35.75
C ALA A 36 -5.13 -18.83 -35.05
N ASP A 37 -4.35 -19.09 -34.01
CA ASP A 37 -4.44 -20.30 -33.18
C ASP A 37 -5.46 -20.19 -32.04
N GLY A 38 -6.21 -19.08 -31.95
CA GLY A 38 -7.16 -18.81 -30.89
C GLY A 38 -6.55 -18.28 -29.60
N THR A 39 -5.30 -17.82 -29.59
CA THR A 39 -4.69 -17.18 -28.42
C THR A 39 -5.31 -15.80 -28.17
N PRO A 40 -5.87 -15.53 -26.97
CA PRO A 40 -6.42 -14.22 -26.62
C PRO A 40 -5.31 -13.19 -26.49
N THR A 41 -5.53 -11.98 -27.05
CA THR A 41 -4.59 -10.87 -26.99
C THR A 41 -5.32 -9.55 -26.76
N TYR A 42 -4.58 -8.58 -26.21
CA TYR A 42 -5.06 -7.20 -26.08
C TYR A 42 -3.94 -6.20 -26.39
N LYS A 43 -4.31 -4.99 -26.69
CA LYS A 43 -3.45 -3.82 -26.80
C LYS A 43 -4.15 -2.56 -26.30
N MET A 44 -3.38 -1.55 -25.93
CA MET A 44 -3.91 -0.31 -25.36
C MET A 44 -3.20 0.91 -25.94
N THR A 45 -3.97 1.97 -26.22
CA THR A 45 -3.44 3.29 -26.58
C THR A 45 -4.02 4.38 -25.70
N TYR A 46 -3.30 5.49 -25.58
CA TYR A 46 -3.72 6.69 -24.86
C TYR A 46 -3.48 7.93 -25.75
N LYS A 47 -4.55 8.69 -26.04
CA LYS A 47 -4.50 9.86 -26.97
C LYS A 47 -3.82 9.48 -28.30
N GLY A 48 -4.11 8.30 -28.82
CA GLY A 48 -3.53 7.75 -30.04
C GLY A 48 -2.10 7.19 -29.95
N LYS A 49 -1.39 7.35 -28.83
CA LYS A 49 -0.05 6.79 -28.59
C LYS A 49 -0.16 5.38 -28.05
N PRO A 50 0.67 4.42 -28.50
CA PRO A 50 0.73 3.08 -27.91
C PRO A 50 1.18 3.12 -26.44
N VAL A 51 0.50 2.33 -25.58
CA VAL A 51 0.85 2.15 -24.15
C VAL A 51 1.22 0.70 -23.89
N ILE A 52 0.37 -0.23 -24.32
CA ILE A 52 0.62 -1.68 -24.29
C ILE A 52 0.51 -2.18 -25.73
N ASN A 53 1.58 -2.81 -26.21
CA ASN A 53 1.60 -3.53 -27.48
C ASN A 53 0.81 -4.84 -27.37
N GLU A 54 0.67 -5.61 -28.47
CA GLU A 54 -0.03 -6.88 -28.45
C GLU A 54 0.53 -7.80 -27.37
N SER A 55 -0.31 -8.13 -26.38
CA SER A 55 0.01 -8.90 -25.18
C SER A 55 -0.93 -10.09 -25.07
N THR A 56 -0.42 -11.26 -24.72
CA THR A 56 -1.20 -12.50 -24.59
C THR A 56 -1.86 -12.61 -23.23
N LEU A 57 -2.95 -13.38 -23.16
CA LEU A 57 -3.76 -13.65 -21.99
C LEU A 57 -3.98 -15.16 -21.87
N GLY A 58 -4.14 -15.68 -20.64
CA GLY A 58 -4.48 -17.07 -20.39
C GLY A 58 -3.82 -17.67 -19.16
N PHE A 59 -3.86 -19.01 -19.06
CA PHE A 59 -3.35 -19.77 -17.92
C PHE A 59 -2.69 -21.07 -18.36
N THR A 60 -1.60 -21.42 -17.70
CA THR A 60 -1.06 -22.78 -17.65
C THR A 60 -1.63 -23.49 -16.43
N LEU A 61 -2.26 -24.64 -16.63
CA LEU A 61 -2.85 -25.43 -15.56
C LEU A 61 -1.92 -26.60 -15.17
N LYS A 62 -1.93 -27.02 -13.91
CA LYS A 62 -0.97 -27.99 -13.37
C LYS A 62 -1.13 -29.38 -13.97
N LYS A 63 -2.18 -29.90 -14.37
CA LYS A 63 -2.40 -31.25 -14.90
C LYS A 63 -3.49 -31.32 -15.98
N ASP A 64 -3.74 -30.19 -16.59
CA ASP A 64 -4.81 -30.01 -17.56
C ASP A 64 -4.31 -29.28 -18.80
N GLU A 65 -5.07 -29.38 -19.90
CA GLU A 65 -4.87 -28.56 -21.09
C GLU A 65 -4.84 -27.08 -20.71
N PRO A 66 -3.85 -26.31 -21.18
CA PRO A 66 -3.71 -24.90 -20.86
C PRO A 66 -4.89 -24.08 -21.43
N LEU A 67 -5.21 -22.99 -20.76
CA LEU A 67 -6.20 -22.00 -21.21
C LEU A 67 -5.48 -20.83 -21.90
N THR A 68 -4.65 -21.12 -22.91
CA THR A 68 -3.83 -20.13 -23.63
C THR A 68 -4.18 -19.98 -25.09
N ASN A 69 -4.81 -20.99 -25.73
CA ASN A 69 -5.11 -21.01 -27.17
C ASN A 69 -6.37 -21.85 -27.49
N HIS A 70 -6.67 -22.00 -28.78
CA HIS A 70 -7.84 -22.69 -29.30
C HIS A 70 -9.17 -22.08 -28.86
N PHE A 71 -9.17 -20.80 -28.47
CA PHE A 71 -10.40 -20.09 -28.14
C PHE A 71 -11.12 -19.54 -29.37
N LYS A 72 -12.44 -19.47 -29.24
CA LYS A 72 -13.35 -18.71 -30.11
C LYS A 72 -14.18 -17.76 -29.28
N VAL A 73 -14.46 -16.59 -29.82
CA VAL A 73 -15.43 -15.67 -29.22
C VAL A 73 -16.82 -16.23 -29.42
N VAL A 74 -17.52 -16.51 -28.33
CA VAL A 74 -18.94 -16.96 -28.35
C VAL A 74 -19.87 -15.76 -28.42
N SER A 75 -19.56 -14.73 -27.63
CA SER A 75 -20.29 -13.47 -27.63
C SER A 75 -19.42 -12.37 -27.02
N ASP A 76 -19.78 -11.14 -27.32
CA ASP A 76 -19.27 -9.97 -26.61
C ASP A 76 -20.43 -9.01 -26.27
N SER A 77 -20.23 -8.21 -25.24
CA SER A 77 -21.18 -7.17 -24.86
C SER A 77 -20.47 -5.93 -24.35
N LYS A 78 -21.10 -4.79 -24.59
CA LYS A 78 -20.62 -3.47 -24.15
C LYS A 78 -21.64 -2.81 -23.25
N SER A 79 -21.15 -2.12 -22.22
CA SER A 79 -21.98 -1.34 -21.32
C SER A 79 -21.23 -0.11 -20.81
N THR A 80 -21.94 0.81 -20.20
CA THR A 80 -21.39 1.98 -19.52
C THR A 80 -21.90 2.00 -18.10
N PHE A 81 -21.03 2.34 -17.15
CA PHE A 81 -21.39 2.48 -15.75
C PHE A 81 -20.93 3.83 -15.22
N LYS A 82 -21.79 4.48 -14.42
CA LYS A 82 -21.46 5.74 -13.76
C LYS A 82 -22.17 5.83 -12.42
N GLU A 83 -21.40 6.02 -11.37
CA GLU A 83 -21.88 6.31 -10.02
C GLU A 83 -20.94 7.30 -9.33
N THR A 84 -21.41 7.97 -8.28
CA THR A 84 -20.58 8.64 -7.30
C THR A 84 -20.80 7.98 -5.95
N TRP A 85 -19.75 7.53 -5.31
CA TRP A 85 -19.83 6.87 -4.01
C TRP A 85 -19.02 7.65 -2.95
N LYS A 86 -19.36 7.41 -1.67
CA LYS A 86 -18.73 8.08 -0.53
C LYS A 86 -17.89 7.09 0.25
N PRO A 87 -16.58 7.31 0.34
CA PRO A 87 -15.74 6.50 1.21
C PRO A 87 -16.06 6.79 2.68
N VAL A 88 -15.87 5.79 3.55
CA VAL A 88 -16.01 5.95 5.01
C VAL A 88 -14.96 6.96 5.52
N TRP A 89 -13.76 6.86 4.98
CA TRP A 89 -12.64 7.79 5.15
C TRP A 89 -11.85 7.84 3.83
N GLY A 90 -11.05 8.87 3.60
CA GLY A 90 -10.33 8.95 2.34
C GLY A 90 -9.63 10.27 2.09
N GLU A 91 -9.08 10.36 0.89
CA GLU A 91 -8.47 11.57 0.35
C GLU A 91 -9.50 12.53 -0.27
N GLU A 92 -10.75 12.05 -0.44
CA GLU A 92 -11.86 12.75 -1.07
C GLU A 92 -13.18 12.36 -0.41
N LYS A 93 -14.10 13.31 -0.33
CA LYS A 93 -15.44 13.08 0.23
C LYS A 93 -16.33 12.25 -0.68
N GLU A 94 -16.12 12.35 -1.99
CA GLU A 94 -16.89 11.67 -3.03
C GLU A 94 -15.96 11.21 -4.15
N ILE A 95 -16.14 9.99 -4.61
CA ILE A 95 -15.34 9.37 -5.68
C ILE A 95 -16.25 9.02 -6.85
N LEU A 96 -15.90 9.50 -8.04
CA LEU A 96 -16.56 9.13 -9.29
C LEU A 96 -16.06 7.76 -9.76
N ASN A 97 -16.98 6.85 -10.02
CA ASN A 97 -16.73 5.56 -10.68
C ASN A 97 -17.42 5.57 -12.05
N HIS A 98 -16.66 5.85 -13.12
CA HIS A 98 -17.17 5.99 -14.46
C HIS A 98 -16.30 5.26 -15.47
N TYR A 99 -16.85 4.24 -16.12
CA TYR A 99 -16.15 3.43 -17.11
C TYR A 99 -17.08 2.92 -18.21
N ASN A 100 -16.48 2.55 -19.33
CA ASN A 100 -17.10 1.71 -20.34
C ASN A 100 -16.57 0.28 -20.20
N GLU A 101 -17.44 -0.71 -20.29
CA GLU A 101 -17.11 -2.12 -20.09
C GLU A 101 -17.21 -2.89 -21.41
N LEU A 102 -16.27 -3.81 -21.64
CA LEU A 102 -16.32 -4.85 -22.65
C LEU A 102 -16.20 -6.20 -21.95
N LEU A 103 -17.20 -7.05 -22.11
CA LEU A 103 -17.15 -8.44 -21.69
C LEU A 103 -17.01 -9.32 -22.93
N VAL A 104 -15.94 -10.12 -23.01
CA VAL A 104 -15.70 -11.10 -24.07
C VAL A 104 -15.86 -12.50 -23.49
N GLN A 105 -16.77 -13.28 -24.06
CA GLN A 105 -17.01 -14.67 -23.66
C GLN A 105 -16.30 -15.61 -24.64
N LEU A 106 -15.41 -16.42 -24.10
CA LEU A 106 -14.56 -17.34 -24.85
C LEU A 106 -14.94 -18.79 -24.56
N LYS A 107 -14.84 -19.61 -25.60
CA LYS A 107 -14.96 -21.06 -25.50
C LYS A 107 -13.79 -21.73 -26.20
N GLN A 108 -13.13 -22.66 -25.51
CA GLN A 108 -12.01 -23.44 -26.05
C GLN A 108 -12.55 -24.62 -26.87
N ASP A 109 -12.09 -24.77 -28.11
CA ASP A 109 -12.67 -25.74 -29.05
C ASP A 109 -12.60 -27.19 -28.60
N LYS A 110 -11.43 -27.67 -28.17
CA LYS A 110 -11.23 -29.08 -27.81
C LYS A 110 -11.88 -29.49 -26.52
N THR A 111 -11.81 -28.65 -25.52
CA THR A 111 -12.23 -28.95 -24.14
C THR A 111 -13.64 -28.46 -23.84
N ASN A 112 -14.20 -27.62 -24.69
CA ASN A 112 -15.46 -26.88 -24.47
C ASN A 112 -15.46 -25.98 -23.23
N ARG A 113 -14.30 -25.69 -22.63
CA ARG A 113 -14.17 -24.85 -21.44
C ARG A 113 -14.48 -23.40 -21.75
N LEU A 114 -15.16 -22.76 -20.82
CA LEU A 114 -15.56 -21.35 -20.89
C LEU A 114 -14.61 -20.50 -20.04
N MET A 115 -14.18 -19.38 -20.61
CA MET A 115 -13.40 -18.36 -19.93
C MET A 115 -13.86 -16.99 -20.44
N ASN A 116 -14.28 -16.11 -19.56
CA ASN A 116 -14.66 -14.75 -19.92
C ASN A 116 -13.52 -13.80 -19.58
N ILE A 117 -13.35 -12.74 -20.34
CA ILE A 117 -12.44 -11.64 -20.01
C ILE A 117 -13.28 -10.36 -19.95
N ARG A 118 -13.26 -9.72 -18.79
CA ARG A 118 -13.96 -8.47 -18.55
C ARG A 118 -12.96 -7.32 -18.50
N PHE A 119 -13.17 -6.31 -19.35
CA PHE A 119 -12.40 -5.08 -19.39
C PHE A 119 -13.25 -3.91 -18.95
N ARG A 120 -12.72 -3.08 -18.05
CA ARG A 120 -13.28 -1.77 -17.68
C ARG A 120 -12.32 -0.69 -18.09
N VAL A 121 -12.76 0.20 -18.95
CA VAL A 121 -11.94 1.27 -19.54
C VAL A 121 -12.36 2.60 -18.91
N TYR A 122 -11.47 3.14 -18.10
CA TYR A 122 -11.59 4.42 -17.40
C TYR A 122 -10.82 5.50 -18.15
N ASN A 123 -11.06 6.78 -17.83
CA ASN A 123 -10.27 7.90 -18.38
C ASN A 123 -8.79 7.82 -17.93
N GLU A 124 -8.52 7.17 -16.83
CA GLU A 124 -7.21 7.03 -16.18
C GLU A 124 -6.52 5.68 -16.49
N GLY A 125 -7.16 4.78 -17.24
CA GLY A 125 -6.57 3.48 -17.58
C GLY A 125 -7.56 2.36 -17.77
N VAL A 126 -7.07 1.14 -17.66
CA VAL A 126 -7.83 -0.09 -17.87
C VAL A 126 -7.64 -1.04 -16.69
N GLY A 127 -8.74 -1.64 -16.21
CA GLY A 127 -8.74 -2.84 -15.40
C GLY A 127 -9.33 -4.01 -16.18
N PHE A 128 -8.70 -5.19 -16.10
CA PHE A 128 -9.26 -6.41 -16.67
C PHE A 128 -9.07 -7.61 -15.75
N ARG A 129 -9.96 -8.59 -15.87
CA ARG A 129 -9.89 -9.84 -15.11
C ARG A 129 -10.49 -11.00 -15.90
N TYR A 130 -10.14 -12.19 -15.47
CA TYR A 130 -10.74 -13.42 -15.95
C TYR A 130 -11.92 -13.81 -15.06
N GLU A 131 -12.96 -14.35 -15.70
CA GLU A 131 -14.15 -14.89 -15.02
C GLU A 131 -14.46 -16.28 -15.57
N PHE A 132 -14.56 -17.24 -14.70
CA PHE A 132 -14.89 -18.62 -15.04
C PHE A 132 -16.33 -18.89 -14.61
N PRO A 133 -17.29 -18.99 -15.55
CA PRO A 133 -18.69 -19.24 -15.21
C PRO A 133 -18.88 -20.67 -14.72
N THR A 134 -20.05 -20.94 -14.14
CA THR A 134 -20.47 -22.31 -13.82
C THR A 134 -20.44 -23.17 -15.08
N GLN A 135 -19.72 -24.27 -15.07
CA GLN A 135 -19.54 -25.20 -16.18
C GLN A 135 -19.14 -26.58 -15.65
N LYS A 136 -19.47 -27.63 -16.40
CA LYS A 136 -19.12 -29.00 -16.04
C LYS A 136 -17.74 -29.44 -16.55
N GLU A 137 -17.21 -28.75 -17.56
CA GLU A 137 -15.92 -29.03 -18.20
C GLU A 137 -14.72 -28.53 -17.41
N LEU A 138 -14.95 -27.67 -16.40
CA LEU A 138 -13.93 -27.10 -15.54
C LEU A 138 -14.56 -26.67 -14.21
N THR A 139 -14.70 -27.61 -13.27
CA THR A 139 -15.30 -27.35 -11.94
C THR A 139 -14.26 -26.97 -10.88
N TYR A 140 -13.04 -27.49 -11.05
CA TYR A 140 -11.90 -27.25 -10.19
C TYR A 140 -10.63 -27.31 -11.03
N PHE A 141 -9.69 -26.43 -10.78
CA PHE A 141 -8.40 -26.45 -11.45
C PHE A 141 -7.31 -25.77 -10.59
N VAL A 142 -6.06 -26.16 -10.87
CA VAL A 142 -4.88 -25.62 -10.20
C VAL A 142 -4.08 -24.79 -11.23
N ILE A 143 -3.81 -23.54 -10.87
CA ILE A 143 -3.00 -22.65 -11.69
C ILE A 143 -1.53 -22.98 -11.45
N ALA A 144 -0.81 -23.32 -12.51
CA ALA A 144 0.66 -23.39 -12.53
C ALA A 144 1.25 -22.00 -12.85
N GLU A 145 0.62 -21.25 -13.80
CA GLU A 145 0.99 -19.87 -14.10
C GLU A 145 -0.16 -19.11 -14.75
N GLU A 146 -0.28 -17.83 -14.42
CA GLU A 146 -1.10 -16.88 -15.16
C GLU A 146 -0.26 -16.26 -16.28
N ASN A 147 -0.66 -16.47 -17.55
CA ASN A 147 0.09 -16.05 -18.71
C ASN A 147 -0.32 -14.64 -19.21
N THR A 148 -0.64 -13.74 -18.31
CA THR A 148 -0.94 -12.35 -18.62
C THR A 148 0.34 -11.58 -18.93
N GLN A 149 0.41 -10.97 -20.11
CA GLN A 149 1.53 -10.16 -20.55
C GLN A 149 1.19 -8.67 -20.55
N PHE A 150 2.25 -7.86 -20.41
CA PHE A 150 2.24 -6.41 -20.60
C PHE A 150 3.46 -6.06 -21.48
N ALA A 151 3.26 -6.03 -22.79
CA ALA A 151 4.31 -5.75 -23.76
C ALA A 151 4.49 -4.23 -23.86
N MET A 152 5.57 -3.72 -23.31
CA MET A 152 5.87 -2.30 -23.27
C MET A 152 6.32 -1.79 -24.65
N THR A 153 6.20 -0.49 -24.87
CA THR A 153 6.50 0.14 -26.16
C THR A 153 7.99 0.49 -26.34
N GLY A 154 8.82 0.17 -25.35
CA GLY A 154 10.27 0.39 -25.42
C GLY A 154 10.94 0.31 -24.05
N ASP A 155 12.22 0.67 -24.02
CA ASP A 155 13.06 0.70 -22.83
C ASP A 155 12.74 1.93 -21.97
N HIS A 156 11.70 1.81 -21.15
CA HIS A 156 11.20 2.90 -20.29
C HIS A 156 12.07 3.10 -19.06
N THR A 157 12.04 4.30 -18.49
CA THR A 157 12.50 4.52 -17.12
C THR A 157 11.48 3.93 -16.16
N ALA A 158 11.92 3.11 -15.21
CA ALA A 158 11.09 2.46 -14.22
C ALA A 158 11.58 2.76 -12.80
N TRP A 159 10.64 2.86 -11.85
CA TRP A 159 10.87 2.86 -10.41
C TRP A 159 10.37 1.54 -9.86
N TRP A 160 11.31 0.72 -9.37
CA TRP A 160 11.04 -0.67 -9.07
C TRP A 160 11.76 -1.15 -7.82
N ILE A 161 11.24 -2.22 -7.23
CA ILE A 161 11.88 -3.04 -6.20
C ILE A 161 11.96 -4.48 -6.67
N PRO A 162 12.90 -5.30 -6.16
CA PRO A 162 13.02 -6.72 -6.49
C PRO A 162 11.68 -7.45 -6.35
N GLY A 163 11.38 -8.33 -7.32
CA GLY A 163 10.25 -9.24 -7.23
C GLY A 163 10.50 -10.29 -6.17
N ASP A 164 9.67 -10.31 -5.12
CA ASP A 164 9.87 -11.13 -3.93
C ASP A 164 8.55 -11.75 -3.48
N TYR A 165 8.61 -12.95 -2.88
CA TYR A 165 7.43 -13.65 -2.39
C TYR A 165 7.11 -13.34 -0.92
N ASP A 166 8.06 -12.73 -0.18
CA ASP A 166 7.97 -12.62 1.27
C ASP A 166 8.12 -11.21 1.83
N THR A 167 8.73 -10.27 1.07
CA THR A 167 8.88 -8.88 1.53
C THR A 167 8.66 -7.84 0.44
N GLN A 168 8.30 -6.63 0.85
CA GLN A 168 8.15 -5.43 0.03
C GLN A 168 9.06 -4.30 0.54
N GLU A 169 9.93 -4.58 1.51
CA GLU A 169 10.70 -3.59 2.25
C GLU A 169 12.09 -3.35 1.65
N TYR A 170 12.10 -3.07 0.35
CA TYR A 170 13.29 -2.70 -0.39
C TYR A 170 13.37 -1.19 -0.63
N ASP A 171 14.59 -0.67 -0.75
CA ASP A 171 14.81 0.62 -1.38
C ASP A 171 14.39 0.57 -2.85
N TYR A 172 13.66 1.59 -3.30
CA TYR A 172 13.33 1.72 -4.71
C TYR A 172 14.58 2.01 -5.56
N ASN A 173 14.58 1.49 -6.78
CA ASN A 173 15.57 1.75 -7.79
C ASN A 173 14.93 2.54 -8.93
N GLU A 174 15.69 3.45 -9.53
CA GLU A 174 15.34 4.12 -10.79
C GLU A 174 16.32 3.65 -11.87
N SER A 175 15.82 3.05 -12.96
CA SER A 175 16.65 2.60 -14.05
C SER A 175 15.83 2.42 -15.34
N LYS A 176 16.53 2.12 -16.46
CA LYS A 176 15.89 1.58 -17.65
C LYS A 176 15.47 0.13 -17.41
N LEU A 177 14.46 -0.35 -18.16
CA LEU A 177 14.03 -1.74 -18.09
C LEU A 177 15.18 -2.70 -18.44
N SER A 178 16.00 -2.36 -19.43
CA SER A 178 17.18 -3.12 -19.84
C SER A 178 18.27 -3.25 -18.77
N GLU A 179 18.26 -2.37 -17.75
CA GLU A 179 19.28 -2.32 -16.70
C GLU A 179 18.89 -3.17 -15.46
N ILE A 180 17.62 -3.55 -15.31
CA ILE A 180 17.09 -4.25 -14.13
C ILE A 180 17.94 -5.47 -13.77
N ARG A 181 18.23 -6.34 -14.75
CA ARG A 181 19.06 -7.55 -14.53
C ARG A 181 20.42 -7.25 -13.93
N GLY A 182 21.08 -6.21 -14.43
CA GLY A 182 22.41 -5.81 -13.96
C GLY A 182 22.40 -5.20 -12.55
N LEU A 183 21.28 -4.58 -12.17
CA LEU A 183 21.11 -3.90 -10.90
C LEU A 183 20.52 -4.82 -9.80
N MET A 184 19.90 -5.94 -10.17
CA MET A 184 19.13 -6.78 -9.24
C MET A 184 19.91 -7.15 -7.99
N LYS A 185 21.15 -7.67 -8.15
CA LYS A 185 21.95 -8.12 -7.00
C LYS A 185 22.22 -7.02 -5.97
N GLN A 186 22.51 -5.80 -6.42
CA GLN A 186 22.77 -4.67 -5.53
C GLN A 186 21.50 -4.04 -4.94
N SER A 187 20.35 -4.35 -5.52
CA SER A 187 19.03 -3.89 -5.09
C SER A 187 18.42 -4.77 -3.99
N MET A 188 19.00 -5.96 -3.79
CA MET A 188 18.60 -6.88 -2.73
C MET A 188 19.26 -6.42 -1.43
N THR A 189 18.48 -5.74 -0.56
CA THR A 189 18.89 -5.43 0.80
C THR A 189 18.51 -6.59 1.72
N ASP A 190 19.26 -6.78 2.80
CA ASP A 190 18.93 -7.83 3.77
C ASP A 190 17.57 -7.52 4.44
N ASN A 191 16.69 -8.51 4.46
CA ASN A 191 15.40 -8.48 5.11
C ASN A 191 15.19 -9.76 5.93
N VAL A 192 14.28 -9.70 6.88
CA VAL A 192 14.02 -10.81 7.84
C VAL A 192 13.52 -12.06 7.14
N SER A 193 12.61 -11.90 6.17
CA SER A 193 12.22 -12.94 5.22
C SER A 193 12.40 -12.41 3.81
N GLN A 194 12.89 -13.24 2.88
CA GLN A 194 13.24 -12.81 1.56
C GLN A 194 13.30 -13.97 0.57
N TYR A 195 12.59 -13.85 -0.53
CA TYR A 195 12.66 -14.80 -1.64
C TYR A 195 12.55 -14.08 -2.99
N VAL A 196 13.67 -13.60 -3.51
CA VAL A 196 13.74 -12.99 -4.85
C VAL A 196 13.70 -14.10 -5.90
N PHE A 197 12.64 -14.15 -6.70
CA PHE A 197 12.37 -15.28 -7.60
C PHE A 197 13.08 -15.21 -8.96
N SER A 198 13.56 -14.04 -9.39
CA SER A 198 14.13 -13.84 -10.73
C SER A 198 15.08 -12.64 -10.78
N PRO A 199 16.14 -12.71 -11.60
CA PRO A 199 17.04 -11.56 -11.82
C PRO A 199 16.38 -10.40 -12.60
N THR A 200 15.17 -10.59 -13.12
CA THR A 200 14.37 -9.55 -13.80
C THR A 200 12.98 -9.43 -13.23
N GLY A 201 12.74 -10.05 -12.06
CA GLY A 201 11.49 -9.96 -11.34
C GLY A 201 11.34 -8.60 -10.65
N VAL A 202 10.16 -7.99 -10.76
CA VAL A 202 9.83 -6.74 -10.07
C VAL A 202 8.44 -6.83 -9.44
N GLN A 203 8.22 -6.04 -8.39
CA GLN A 203 6.90 -5.95 -7.75
C GLN A 203 6.00 -4.93 -8.44
N THR A 204 4.70 -5.07 -8.24
CA THR A 204 3.71 -4.03 -8.50
C THR A 204 3.42 -3.27 -7.18
N ALA A 205 2.92 -2.04 -7.15
CA ALA A 205 2.66 -1.20 -8.30
C ALA A 205 3.98 -0.73 -8.94
N LEU A 206 4.14 -0.99 -10.23
CA LEU A 206 5.34 -0.63 -10.98
C LEU A 206 5.11 0.70 -11.71
N MET A 207 5.86 1.73 -11.34
CA MET A 207 5.79 3.04 -11.98
C MET A 207 6.82 3.15 -13.11
N MET A 208 6.39 3.65 -14.27
CA MET A 208 7.25 3.85 -15.44
C MET A 208 7.00 5.19 -16.10
N LYS A 209 8.02 5.68 -16.83
CA LYS A 209 7.92 6.86 -17.68
C LYS A 209 8.50 6.56 -19.05
N THR A 210 7.69 6.81 -20.09
CA THR A 210 8.13 6.61 -21.48
C THR A 210 9.02 7.77 -21.97
N LYS A 211 9.76 7.56 -23.03
CA LYS A 211 10.61 8.61 -23.63
C LYS A 211 9.80 9.83 -24.11
N ASP A 212 8.57 9.62 -24.54
CA ASP A 212 7.67 10.65 -25.06
C ASP A 212 6.73 11.22 -23.98
N GLY A 213 7.02 10.95 -22.71
CA GLY A 213 6.45 11.64 -21.55
C GLY A 213 5.15 11.04 -20.99
N LEU A 214 4.78 9.81 -21.37
CA LEU A 214 3.68 9.11 -20.69
C LEU A 214 4.15 8.49 -19.38
N TYR A 215 3.32 8.60 -18.35
CA TYR A 215 3.45 7.92 -17.07
C TYR A 215 2.54 6.69 -17.09
N ILE A 216 3.10 5.53 -16.77
CA ILE A 216 2.39 4.24 -16.78
C ILE A 216 2.56 3.58 -15.41
N ASN A 217 1.47 3.04 -14.87
CA ASN A 217 1.54 2.24 -13.64
C ASN A 217 0.87 0.89 -13.87
N LEU A 218 1.59 -0.19 -13.59
CA LEU A 218 1.07 -1.57 -13.62
C LEU A 218 0.81 -2.05 -12.20
N HIS A 219 -0.42 -2.50 -11.93
CA HIS A 219 -0.81 -3.00 -10.62
C HIS A 219 -1.93 -4.04 -10.71
N GLU A 220 -2.50 -4.39 -9.59
CA GLU A 220 -3.68 -5.25 -9.44
C GLU A 220 -4.68 -4.64 -8.45
N ALA A 221 -5.95 -5.04 -8.55
CA ALA A 221 -6.99 -4.61 -7.64
C ALA A 221 -7.87 -5.79 -7.19
N ALA A 222 -8.47 -5.65 -6.00
CA ALA A 222 -9.36 -6.63 -5.40
C ALA A 222 -8.72 -8.03 -5.28
N LEU A 223 -7.56 -8.12 -4.65
CA LEU A 223 -6.86 -9.38 -4.38
C LEU A 223 -7.64 -10.18 -3.32
N VAL A 224 -8.43 -11.13 -3.78
CA VAL A 224 -9.30 -11.97 -2.96
C VAL A 224 -9.22 -13.40 -3.48
N ASP A 225 -8.96 -14.36 -2.58
CA ASP A 225 -8.84 -15.79 -2.86
C ASP A 225 -7.94 -16.12 -4.07
N TYR A 226 -6.80 -15.46 -4.11
CA TYR A 226 -5.83 -15.56 -5.18
C TYR A 226 -4.43 -15.20 -4.70
N ALA A 227 -3.38 -15.67 -5.41
CA ALA A 227 -2.01 -15.29 -5.11
C ALA A 227 -1.67 -13.90 -5.66
N LEU A 228 -0.77 -13.18 -4.96
CA LEU A 228 -0.26 -11.88 -5.38
C LEU A 228 0.46 -11.97 -6.73
N MET A 229 0.26 -10.97 -7.59
CA MET A 229 0.97 -10.82 -8.85
C MET A 229 2.25 -9.99 -8.67
N ASN A 230 3.40 -10.61 -8.93
CA ASN A 230 4.62 -9.93 -9.33
C ASN A 230 4.73 -9.92 -10.86
N LEU A 231 5.77 -9.30 -11.40
CA LEU A 231 6.05 -9.24 -12.83
C LEU A 231 7.45 -9.77 -13.10
N ASN A 232 7.61 -10.60 -14.13
CA ASN A 232 8.91 -11.04 -14.61
C ASN A 232 9.18 -10.46 -16.01
N LEU A 233 10.29 -9.76 -16.18
CA LEU A 233 10.61 -9.02 -17.40
C LEU A 233 11.43 -9.88 -18.37
N ASP A 234 10.94 -10.04 -19.60
CA ASP A 234 11.79 -10.30 -20.77
C ASP A 234 12.50 -8.98 -21.13
N ASP A 235 13.73 -8.84 -20.67
CA ASP A 235 14.53 -7.61 -20.79
C ASP A 235 15.09 -7.38 -22.21
N LYS A 236 14.85 -8.31 -23.16
CA LYS A 236 15.19 -8.13 -24.57
C LYS A 236 14.03 -7.55 -25.38
N ASN A 237 12.83 -7.99 -25.07
CA ASN A 237 11.63 -7.61 -25.80
C ASN A 237 10.77 -6.59 -25.01
N PHE A 238 11.14 -6.26 -23.77
CA PHE A 238 10.41 -5.38 -22.85
C PHE A 238 8.98 -5.86 -22.58
N ILE A 239 8.82 -7.16 -22.34
CA ILE A 239 7.54 -7.78 -22.04
C ILE A 239 7.53 -8.23 -20.58
N PHE A 240 6.66 -7.66 -19.78
CA PHE A 240 6.37 -8.20 -18.47
C PHE A 240 5.39 -9.37 -18.58
N GLN A 241 5.71 -10.46 -17.91
CA GLN A 241 4.84 -11.61 -17.67
C GLN A 241 4.37 -11.57 -16.23
N SER A 242 3.07 -11.72 -15.97
CA SER A 242 2.59 -11.94 -14.60
C SER A 242 3.30 -13.13 -13.96
N TRP A 243 3.62 -12.99 -12.68
CA TRP A 243 4.35 -14.02 -11.92
C TRP A 243 3.72 -14.14 -10.54
N LEU A 244 2.89 -15.15 -10.35
CA LEU A 244 2.17 -15.34 -9.12
C LEU A 244 3.06 -15.95 -8.04
N THR A 245 2.82 -15.57 -6.79
CA THR A 245 3.48 -16.18 -5.62
C THR A 245 2.98 -17.61 -5.43
N PRO A 246 3.85 -18.63 -5.40
CA PRO A 246 3.46 -20.01 -5.20
C PRO A 246 3.14 -20.32 -3.72
N ASP A 247 2.47 -21.44 -3.49
CA ASP A 247 2.40 -22.09 -2.19
C ASP A 247 3.62 -23.01 -1.96
N ALA A 248 3.65 -23.71 -0.82
CA ALA A 248 4.70 -24.67 -0.45
C ALA A 248 4.90 -25.83 -1.46
N LYS A 249 3.97 -26.06 -2.36
CA LYS A 249 4.02 -27.10 -3.41
C LYS A 249 4.39 -26.55 -4.79
N GLY A 250 4.58 -25.23 -4.88
CA GLY A 250 4.81 -24.52 -6.13
C GLY A 250 3.53 -24.21 -6.92
N ASP A 251 2.34 -24.46 -6.36
CA ASP A 251 1.06 -24.15 -6.98
C ASP A 251 0.69 -22.68 -6.76
N LYS A 252 0.11 -22.05 -7.78
CA LYS A 252 -0.13 -20.60 -7.77
C LYS A 252 -1.59 -20.21 -7.58
N GLY A 253 -2.47 -21.18 -7.44
CA GLY A 253 -3.88 -20.95 -7.11
C GLY A 253 -4.74 -22.20 -7.30
N TYR A 254 -5.73 -22.32 -6.42
CA TYR A 254 -6.73 -23.40 -6.42
C TYR A 254 -8.10 -22.77 -6.61
N LEU A 255 -8.72 -23.00 -7.76
CA LEU A 255 -9.96 -22.33 -8.12
C LEU A 255 -11.11 -23.31 -8.36
N TYR A 256 -12.31 -22.89 -7.91
CA TYR A 256 -13.57 -23.59 -8.10
C TYR A 256 -14.54 -22.70 -8.88
N THR A 257 -15.12 -23.22 -9.96
CA THR A 257 -16.09 -22.43 -10.74
C THR A 257 -17.49 -22.46 -10.10
N PRO A 258 -18.23 -21.36 -10.09
CA PRO A 258 -17.88 -20.06 -10.71
C PRO A 258 -16.88 -19.26 -9.87
N THR A 259 -15.92 -18.59 -10.54
CA THR A 259 -14.93 -17.75 -9.88
C THR A 259 -14.43 -16.62 -10.77
N LYS A 260 -13.73 -15.67 -10.16
CA LYS A 260 -13.11 -14.53 -10.84
C LYS A 260 -11.71 -14.28 -10.25
N THR A 261 -10.76 -13.85 -11.08
CA THR A 261 -9.44 -13.40 -10.59
C THR A 261 -9.49 -11.97 -10.08
N PRO A 262 -8.46 -11.51 -9.35
CA PRO A 262 -8.22 -10.07 -9.16
C PRO A 262 -8.13 -9.35 -10.51
N TRP A 263 -8.31 -8.02 -10.47
CA TRP A 263 -8.11 -7.18 -11.64
C TRP A 263 -6.63 -6.94 -11.89
N ARG A 264 -6.22 -7.01 -13.16
CA ARG A 264 -4.94 -6.50 -13.64
C ARG A 264 -5.16 -5.09 -14.14
N THR A 265 -4.27 -4.15 -13.79
CA THR A 265 -4.51 -2.74 -14.06
C THR A 265 -3.35 -2.09 -14.81
N VAL A 266 -3.70 -1.21 -15.73
CA VAL A 266 -2.78 -0.34 -16.46
C VAL A 266 -3.31 1.08 -16.34
N MET A 267 -2.70 1.92 -15.49
CA MET A 267 -2.97 3.35 -15.45
C MET A 267 -2.03 4.08 -16.39
N VAL A 268 -2.51 5.15 -17.03
CA VAL A 268 -1.71 5.96 -17.95
C VAL A 268 -2.14 7.43 -17.92
N SER A 269 -1.17 8.33 -17.99
CA SER A 269 -1.39 9.76 -18.15
C SER A 269 -0.17 10.44 -18.79
N ASP A 270 -0.37 11.61 -19.39
CA ASP A 270 0.68 12.54 -19.78
C ASP A 270 1.03 13.57 -18.67
N ASP A 271 0.42 13.42 -17.50
CA ASP A 271 0.69 14.23 -16.31
C ASP A 271 0.80 13.31 -15.08
N ALA A 272 1.93 13.36 -14.39
CA ALA A 272 2.21 12.53 -13.21
C ALA A 272 1.18 12.73 -12.09
N ARG A 273 0.62 13.94 -11.96
CA ARG A 273 -0.40 14.27 -10.95
C ARG A 273 -1.66 13.43 -11.10
N ASN A 274 -2.02 13.06 -12.33
CA ASN A 274 -3.20 12.21 -12.59
C ASN A 274 -3.00 10.77 -12.13
N ILE A 275 -1.76 10.27 -12.10
CA ILE A 275 -1.46 8.95 -11.51
C ILE A 275 -1.73 8.98 -10.00
N LEU A 276 -1.30 10.03 -9.30
CA LEU A 276 -1.54 10.22 -7.87
C LEU A 276 -3.04 10.43 -7.55
N ALA A 277 -3.76 11.14 -8.42
CA ALA A 277 -5.18 11.41 -8.27
C ALA A 277 -6.09 10.23 -8.67
N SER A 278 -5.54 9.17 -9.28
CA SER A 278 -6.32 8.03 -9.76
C SER A 278 -7.05 7.32 -8.63
N ARG A 279 -8.29 6.95 -8.89
CA ARG A 279 -9.11 6.10 -7.98
C ARG A 279 -9.49 4.77 -8.65
N LEU A 280 -8.80 4.42 -9.73
CA LEU A 280 -9.06 3.21 -10.52
C LEU A 280 -9.01 1.95 -9.65
N ILE A 281 -7.97 1.81 -8.81
CA ILE A 281 -7.81 0.64 -7.94
C ILE A 281 -8.98 0.51 -6.95
N LEU A 282 -9.37 1.61 -6.31
CA LEU A 282 -10.53 1.61 -5.40
C LEU A 282 -11.81 1.28 -6.17
N ASN A 283 -12.02 1.89 -7.34
CA ASN A 283 -13.22 1.72 -8.16
C ASN A 283 -13.42 0.29 -8.69
N LEU A 284 -12.36 -0.50 -8.80
CA LEU A 284 -12.40 -1.91 -9.20
C LEU A 284 -12.75 -2.87 -8.04
N ASN A 285 -12.77 -2.39 -6.81
CA ASN A 285 -13.20 -3.17 -5.65
C ASN A 285 -14.72 -3.12 -5.48
N ASP A 286 -15.25 -4.15 -4.84
CA ASP A 286 -16.68 -4.22 -4.50
C ASP A 286 -17.04 -3.11 -3.48
N PRO A 287 -18.30 -2.64 -3.44
CA PRO A 287 -18.78 -1.69 -2.42
C PRO A 287 -18.55 -2.19 -1.00
N CYS A 288 -18.66 -1.26 -0.01
CA CYS A 288 -18.51 -1.60 1.40
C CYS A 288 -19.41 -2.77 1.81
N ALA A 289 -18.80 -3.81 2.39
CA ALA A 289 -19.47 -5.02 2.84
C ALA A 289 -19.98 -4.92 4.30
N LEU A 290 -19.63 -3.85 5.02
CA LEU A 290 -20.02 -3.67 6.42
C LEU A 290 -21.36 -2.92 6.51
N ALA A 291 -22.32 -3.49 7.22
CA ALA A 291 -23.64 -2.88 7.42
C ALA A 291 -23.60 -1.62 8.33
N ASP A 292 -22.64 -1.56 9.26
CA ASP A 292 -22.41 -0.44 10.15
C ASP A 292 -20.93 -0.07 10.12
N THR A 293 -20.64 1.17 9.76
CA THR A 293 -19.29 1.74 9.73
C THR A 293 -19.09 2.89 10.72
N SER A 294 -20.10 3.20 11.53
CA SER A 294 -20.11 4.34 12.45
C SER A 294 -19.01 4.29 13.54
N TRP A 295 -18.51 3.09 13.82
CA TRP A 295 -17.44 2.82 14.79
C TRP A 295 -16.03 3.01 14.21
N ILE A 296 -15.90 3.09 12.88
CA ILE A 296 -14.62 3.31 12.20
C ILE A 296 -14.32 4.81 12.22
N LYS A 297 -13.19 5.19 12.80
CA LYS A 297 -12.77 6.59 12.95
C LYS A 297 -11.31 6.73 12.51
N PRO A 298 -11.00 7.67 11.61
CA PRO A 298 -9.63 8.10 11.41
C PRO A 298 -9.01 8.60 12.71
N VAL A 299 -7.75 8.29 12.97
CA VAL A 299 -7.07 8.57 14.24
C VAL A 299 -5.64 9.06 14.04
N LYS A 300 -5.20 9.92 14.97
CA LYS A 300 -3.77 10.18 15.20
C LYS A 300 -3.34 9.48 16.47
N TYR A 301 -2.18 8.83 16.43
CA TYR A 301 -1.66 8.09 17.56
C TYR A 301 -0.18 8.37 17.81
N ILE A 302 0.27 8.09 19.02
CA ILE A 302 1.68 8.03 19.40
C ILE A 302 1.95 6.62 19.94
N GLY A 303 3.20 6.17 20.02
CA GLY A 303 3.46 4.80 20.45
C GLY A 303 4.72 4.60 21.25
N VAL A 304 4.66 3.65 22.19
CA VAL A 304 5.81 2.99 22.79
C VAL A 304 6.37 2.07 21.71
N TRP A 305 7.28 2.60 20.88
CA TRP A 305 7.75 1.96 19.66
C TRP A 305 9.17 2.44 19.25
N TRP A 306 9.38 3.74 18.98
CA TRP A 306 10.63 4.26 18.41
C TRP A 306 11.86 3.99 19.28
N GLU A 307 11.71 4.02 20.58
CA GLU A 307 12.82 3.71 21.48
C GLU A 307 13.29 2.25 21.39
N MET A 308 12.40 1.31 21.05
CA MET A 308 12.74 -0.09 20.83
C MET A 308 13.39 -0.27 19.46
N ILE A 309 12.84 0.34 18.42
CA ILE A 309 13.42 0.34 17.06
C ILE A 309 14.84 0.89 17.07
N THR A 310 15.11 1.94 17.84
CA THR A 310 16.47 2.49 17.96
C THR A 310 17.40 1.67 18.86
N GLY A 311 16.89 0.66 19.56
CA GLY A 311 17.64 -0.16 20.50
C GLY A 311 17.89 0.48 21.86
N LYS A 312 17.16 1.55 22.23
CA LYS A 312 17.22 2.18 23.56
C LYS A 312 16.52 1.34 24.62
N SER A 313 15.45 0.66 24.25
CA SER A 313 14.63 -0.21 25.10
C SER A 313 14.33 -1.52 24.41
N SER A 314 13.75 -2.50 25.13
CA SER A 314 13.43 -3.84 24.63
C SER A 314 11.93 -4.09 24.57
N TRP A 315 11.51 -4.97 23.63
CA TRP A 315 10.18 -5.58 23.65
C TRP A 315 10.10 -6.69 24.72
N ALA A 316 11.23 -7.41 24.97
CA ALA A 316 11.34 -8.47 25.93
C ALA A 316 11.41 -7.95 27.37
N TYR A 317 10.79 -8.69 28.29
CA TYR A 317 10.80 -8.38 29.73
C TYR A 317 12.09 -8.81 30.43
N THR A 318 12.73 -9.88 29.93
CA THR A 318 13.93 -10.47 30.54
C THR A 318 14.98 -10.88 29.51
N ASP A 319 16.25 -10.93 29.93
CA ASP A 319 17.36 -11.47 29.15
C ASP A 319 17.79 -12.87 29.62
N ASP A 320 17.14 -13.41 30.67
CA ASP A 320 17.53 -14.67 31.29
C ASP A 320 16.94 -15.92 30.57
N LEU A 321 16.08 -15.72 29.58
CA LEU A 321 15.35 -16.78 28.85
C LEU A 321 15.70 -16.79 27.37
N PRO A 322 16.79 -17.41 26.93
CA PRO A 322 17.21 -17.44 25.53
C PRO A 322 16.27 -18.30 24.64
N THR A 323 15.52 -19.20 25.26
CA THR A 323 14.44 -19.97 24.63
C THR A 323 13.30 -20.14 25.61
N ILE A 324 12.07 -20.09 25.12
CA ILE A 324 10.88 -20.25 25.96
C ILE A 324 9.90 -21.26 25.36
N LYS A 325 9.21 -21.93 26.26
CA LYS A 325 7.98 -22.66 25.98
C LYS A 325 6.88 -21.96 26.75
N LEU A 326 6.04 -21.22 26.03
CA LEU A 326 5.20 -20.16 26.59
C LEU A 326 4.34 -20.62 27.77
N ASP A 327 3.76 -21.83 27.70
CA ASP A 327 2.92 -22.43 28.77
C ASP A 327 3.70 -22.90 30.01
N GLU A 328 5.04 -22.94 29.94
CA GLU A 328 5.90 -23.45 31.03
C GLU A 328 6.65 -22.34 31.78
N VAL A 329 6.56 -21.09 31.31
CA VAL A 329 7.25 -19.94 31.92
C VAL A 329 6.34 -19.24 32.92
N ASP A 330 6.78 -19.19 34.19
CA ASP A 330 6.16 -18.37 35.23
C ASP A 330 6.86 -16.98 35.29
N TYR A 331 6.39 -16.02 34.52
CA TYR A 331 6.97 -14.68 34.44
C TYR A 331 6.94 -13.91 35.76
N THR A 332 6.14 -14.32 36.76
CA THR A 332 6.16 -13.71 38.10
C THR A 332 7.45 -14.03 38.89
N LYS A 333 8.18 -15.05 38.45
CA LYS A 333 9.45 -15.50 39.05
C LYS A 333 10.69 -15.10 38.23
N VAL A 334 10.47 -14.54 37.06
CA VAL A 334 11.55 -14.15 36.13
C VAL A 334 12.04 -12.75 36.48
N LYS A 335 13.37 -12.54 36.45
CA LYS A 335 13.97 -11.22 36.72
C LYS A 335 13.79 -10.31 35.51
N PRO A 336 13.23 -9.07 35.70
CA PRO A 336 13.14 -8.11 34.61
C PRO A 336 14.54 -7.62 34.21
N ASN A 337 14.73 -7.33 32.91
CA ASN A 337 15.99 -6.78 32.40
C ASN A 337 16.17 -5.26 32.69
N GLY A 338 15.11 -4.59 33.09
CA GLY A 338 15.12 -3.14 33.39
C GLY A 338 15.06 -2.22 32.15
N THR A 339 14.98 -2.79 30.96
CA THR A 339 14.89 -2.04 29.69
C THR A 339 13.56 -2.25 28.96
N HIS A 340 12.68 -3.09 29.49
CA HIS A 340 11.36 -3.35 28.93
C HIS A 340 10.54 -2.06 28.81
N ALA A 341 10.11 -1.74 27.58
CA ALA A 341 9.46 -0.47 27.29
C ALA A 341 7.96 -0.44 27.66
N ALA A 342 7.26 -1.56 27.51
CA ALA A 342 5.82 -1.64 27.73
C ALA A 342 5.46 -1.78 29.21
N ASN A 343 6.05 -0.97 30.09
CA ASN A 343 5.75 -0.98 31.52
C ASN A 343 4.74 0.11 31.93
N ASN A 344 4.13 -0.07 33.11
CA ASN A 344 3.06 0.80 33.60
C ASN A 344 3.41 2.28 33.62
N ASP A 345 4.60 2.64 34.06
CA ASP A 345 5.01 4.05 34.23
C ASP A 345 5.21 4.73 32.87
N LYS A 346 5.88 4.07 31.95
CA LYS A 346 6.11 4.58 30.60
C LYS A 346 4.80 4.71 29.83
N VAL A 347 3.94 3.72 29.87
CA VAL A 347 2.65 3.78 29.17
C VAL A 347 1.78 4.89 29.73
N ARG A 348 1.76 5.13 31.06
CA ARG A 348 1.08 6.29 31.67
C ARG A 348 1.62 7.62 31.14
N HIS A 349 2.96 7.73 31.02
CA HIS A 349 3.59 8.93 30.47
C HIS A 349 3.12 9.21 29.02
N TYR A 350 3.05 8.18 28.16
CA TYR A 350 2.54 8.32 26.80
C TYR A 350 1.04 8.65 26.76
N ILE A 351 0.23 8.09 27.66
CA ILE A 351 -1.20 8.44 27.80
C ILE A 351 -1.35 9.90 28.18
N ASP A 352 -0.55 10.41 29.15
CA ASP A 352 -0.57 11.80 29.56
C ASP A 352 -0.19 12.75 28.43
N PHE A 353 0.83 12.39 27.67
CA PHE A 353 1.26 13.14 26.50
C PHE A 353 0.17 13.16 25.41
N ALA A 354 -0.42 12.01 25.10
CA ALA A 354 -1.51 11.90 24.12
C ALA A 354 -2.71 12.79 24.52
N ALA A 355 -3.15 12.71 25.77
CA ALA A 355 -4.25 13.52 26.31
C ALA A 355 -3.94 15.02 26.26
N LYS A 356 -2.72 15.43 26.66
CA LYS A 356 -2.27 16.83 26.64
C LYS A 356 -2.26 17.43 25.23
N HIS A 357 -1.94 16.63 24.22
CA HIS A 357 -1.71 17.11 22.86
C HIS A 357 -2.80 16.74 21.84
N GLY A 358 -3.88 16.07 22.29
CA GLY A 358 -5.05 15.76 21.47
C GLY A 358 -4.83 14.59 20.50
N PHE A 359 -4.02 13.61 20.89
CA PHE A 359 -3.93 12.33 20.19
C PHE A 359 -5.04 11.38 20.66
N ASP A 360 -5.57 10.61 19.72
CA ASP A 360 -6.69 9.70 19.97
C ASP A 360 -6.26 8.42 20.67
N GLN A 361 -5.04 7.94 20.34
CA GLN A 361 -4.60 6.62 20.78
C GLN A 361 -3.10 6.57 21.12
N VAL A 362 -2.74 5.56 21.94
CA VAL A 362 -1.38 5.17 22.26
C VAL A 362 -1.16 3.71 21.88
N LEU A 363 -0.30 3.44 20.90
CA LEU A 363 0.18 2.10 20.59
C LEU A 363 1.15 1.62 21.67
N VAL A 364 1.04 0.37 22.11
CA VAL A 364 1.99 -0.25 23.03
C VAL A 364 2.44 -1.59 22.44
N GLU A 365 3.66 -1.63 21.89
CA GLU A 365 4.31 -2.86 21.48
C GLU A 365 5.03 -3.52 22.66
N GLY A 366 5.19 -4.83 22.63
CA GLY A 366 5.89 -5.56 23.69
C GLY A 366 5.06 -5.79 24.97
N TRP A 367 3.75 -5.58 24.94
CA TRP A 367 2.90 -5.65 26.12
C TRP A 367 2.66 -7.09 26.66
N ASN A 368 2.70 -8.08 25.76
CA ASN A 368 2.38 -9.48 26.05
C ASN A 368 3.63 -10.36 26.08
N VAL A 369 3.53 -11.51 26.75
CA VAL A 369 4.61 -12.50 26.90
C VAL A 369 5.00 -13.11 25.56
N GLY A 370 6.29 -13.51 25.41
CA GLY A 370 6.80 -14.24 24.26
C GLY A 370 7.96 -13.58 23.51
N TRP A 371 8.27 -12.32 23.78
CA TRP A 371 9.26 -11.54 23.01
C TRP A 371 10.73 -11.94 23.26
N GLU A 372 11.02 -12.75 24.26
CA GLU A 372 12.37 -13.25 24.52
C GLU A 372 12.89 -14.17 23.43
N ASP A 373 11.98 -14.90 22.76
CA ASP A 373 12.32 -15.98 21.83
C ASP A 373 11.38 -15.99 20.60
N TRP A 374 11.04 -14.81 20.07
CA TRP A 374 10.08 -14.67 18.97
C TRP A 374 10.75 -14.66 17.59
N PHE A 375 11.91 -14.03 17.49
CA PHE A 375 12.52 -13.66 16.24
C PHE A 375 13.41 -14.78 15.66
N GLY A 376 13.18 -15.17 14.39
CA GLY A 376 14.06 -16.08 13.65
C GLY A 376 13.97 -17.56 14.03
N HIS A 377 13.23 -17.94 15.05
CA HIS A 377 13.15 -19.32 15.52
C HIS A 377 12.05 -20.16 14.87
N ARG A 378 11.21 -19.53 14.02
CA ARG A 378 10.13 -20.22 13.27
C ARG A 378 9.23 -21.07 14.15
N LYS A 379 8.84 -20.54 15.30
CA LYS A 379 7.99 -21.22 16.27
C LYS A 379 6.52 -21.06 15.90
N ASP A 380 5.77 -22.15 15.87
CA ASP A 380 4.32 -22.09 15.64
C ASP A 380 3.61 -21.37 16.80
N TYR A 381 3.85 -21.79 18.04
CA TYR A 381 3.28 -21.15 19.23
C TYR A 381 4.27 -20.19 19.89
N VAL A 382 4.23 -18.94 19.50
CA VAL A 382 5.14 -17.88 19.95
C VAL A 382 4.47 -16.87 20.86
N PHE A 383 3.21 -16.51 20.60
CA PHE A 383 2.39 -15.58 21.36
C PHE A 383 1.00 -16.16 21.61
N ASP A 384 0.39 -15.84 22.78
CA ASP A 384 -1.00 -16.18 23.10
C ASP A 384 -1.97 -15.02 22.92
N PHE A 385 -1.46 -13.80 22.74
CA PHE A 385 -2.20 -12.55 22.51
C PHE A 385 -3.16 -12.14 23.62
N VAL A 386 -3.04 -12.73 24.82
CA VAL A 386 -3.93 -12.44 25.95
C VAL A 386 -3.21 -12.26 27.29
N THR A 387 -1.97 -12.73 27.43
CA THR A 387 -1.23 -12.68 28.69
C THR A 387 -0.25 -11.49 28.69
N PRO A 388 -0.48 -10.45 29.51
CA PRO A 388 0.46 -9.34 29.64
C PRO A 388 1.69 -9.73 30.44
N TYR A 389 2.80 -9.02 30.26
CA TYR A 389 3.94 -9.07 31.17
C TYR A 389 3.58 -8.59 32.59
N PRO A 390 4.32 -8.98 33.64
CA PRO A 390 3.98 -8.63 35.03
C PRO A 390 3.98 -7.12 35.33
N ASP A 391 4.72 -6.32 34.56
CA ASP A 391 4.81 -4.88 34.69
C ASP A 391 3.85 -4.09 33.78
N PHE A 392 2.91 -4.81 33.09
CA PHE A 392 1.87 -4.22 32.26
C PHE A 392 0.47 -4.57 32.79
N ASP A 393 -0.10 -3.70 33.61
CA ASP A 393 -1.49 -3.84 34.10
C ASP A 393 -2.48 -3.36 33.03
N ILE A 394 -2.91 -4.28 32.16
CA ILE A 394 -3.80 -3.99 31.03
C ILE A 394 -5.11 -3.31 31.47
N LYS A 395 -5.67 -3.69 32.65
CA LYS A 395 -6.90 -3.10 33.14
C LYS A 395 -6.67 -1.66 33.65
N ALA A 396 -5.71 -1.50 34.54
CA ALA A 396 -5.42 -0.18 35.14
C ALA A 396 -4.97 0.84 34.08
N LEU A 397 -4.23 0.43 33.06
CA LEU A 397 -3.77 1.30 31.98
C LEU A 397 -4.94 1.71 31.06
N ASN A 398 -5.85 0.80 30.70
CA ASN A 398 -7.03 1.16 29.91
C ASN A 398 -7.99 2.07 30.69
N ASP A 399 -8.25 1.79 31.97
CA ASP A 399 -9.07 2.65 32.82
C ASP A 399 -8.47 4.07 32.91
N TYR A 400 -7.15 4.17 33.06
CA TYR A 400 -6.42 5.44 33.10
C TYR A 400 -6.51 6.21 31.77
N ALA A 401 -6.32 5.52 30.65
CA ALA A 401 -6.43 6.11 29.33
C ALA A 401 -7.84 6.64 29.06
N HIS A 402 -8.87 5.84 29.33
CA HIS A 402 -10.26 6.20 29.13
C HIS A 402 -10.67 7.40 30.00
N ALA A 403 -10.20 7.46 31.25
CA ALA A 403 -10.44 8.61 32.11
C ALA A 403 -9.89 9.93 31.57
N LYS A 404 -8.89 9.85 30.67
CA LYS A 404 -8.27 10.99 29.97
C LYS A 404 -8.79 11.21 28.54
N GLY A 405 -9.77 10.43 28.09
CA GLY A 405 -10.31 10.50 26.72
C GLY A 405 -9.41 9.90 25.64
N VAL A 406 -8.42 9.12 26.04
CA VAL A 406 -7.48 8.41 25.12
C VAL A 406 -7.80 6.93 25.13
N LYS A 407 -7.51 6.21 24.04
CA LYS A 407 -7.55 4.75 23.99
C LYS A 407 -6.14 4.17 23.80
N LEU A 408 -5.94 2.95 24.28
CA LEU A 408 -4.77 2.17 23.87
C LEU A 408 -5.06 1.51 22.52
N MET A 409 -4.03 1.42 21.66
CA MET A 409 -4.01 0.60 20.45
C MET A 409 -3.30 -0.70 20.79
N MET A 410 -3.94 -1.83 20.46
CA MET A 410 -3.40 -3.16 20.66
C MET A 410 -2.27 -3.45 19.65
N HIS A 411 -1.34 -4.30 20.04
CA HIS A 411 -0.32 -4.87 19.16
C HIS A 411 -0.40 -6.40 19.18
N HIS A 412 -0.49 -7.01 18.00
CA HIS A 412 -0.44 -8.45 17.79
C HIS A 412 0.68 -8.79 16.81
N GLU A 413 1.89 -9.06 17.32
CA GLU A 413 2.94 -9.63 16.49
C GLU A 413 2.72 -11.15 16.38
N THR A 414 2.80 -11.69 15.16
CA THR A 414 2.55 -13.11 14.88
C THR A 414 3.81 -13.93 14.66
N SER A 415 4.96 -13.27 14.42
CA SER A 415 6.22 -13.90 13.99
C SER A 415 6.01 -14.85 12.79
N GLY A 416 5.16 -14.42 11.83
CA GLY A 416 4.80 -15.19 10.64
C GLY A 416 3.89 -16.39 10.88
N SER A 417 3.51 -16.70 12.14
CA SER A 417 2.67 -17.86 12.45
C SER A 417 1.17 -17.55 12.29
N THR A 418 0.69 -17.56 11.04
CA THR A 418 -0.72 -17.34 10.70
C THR A 418 -1.65 -18.31 11.42
N ARG A 419 -1.26 -19.58 11.48
CA ARG A 419 -2.03 -20.66 12.14
C ARG A 419 -2.18 -20.43 13.64
N ASN A 420 -1.12 -19.99 14.33
CA ASN A 420 -1.18 -19.64 15.75
C ASN A 420 -2.10 -18.43 15.98
N TYR A 421 -1.99 -17.41 15.15
CA TYR A 421 -2.83 -16.23 15.27
C TYR A 421 -4.32 -16.58 15.09
N GLU A 422 -4.68 -17.37 14.08
CA GLU A 422 -6.07 -17.81 13.88
C GLU A 422 -6.65 -18.58 15.06
N ARG A 423 -5.86 -19.43 15.72
CA ARG A 423 -6.29 -20.18 16.92
C ARG A 423 -6.64 -19.27 18.08
N HIS A 424 -5.92 -18.17 18.25
CA HIS A 424 -6.02 -17.28 19.41
C HIS A 424 -6.84 -16.01 19.10
N MET A 425 -7.10 -15.71 17.85
CA MET A 425 -7.70 -14.44 17.37
C MET A 425 -9.02 -14.10 18.07
N LYS A 426 -9.88 -15.10 18.28
CA LYS A 426 -11.15 -14.90 18.99
C LYS A 426 -10.92 -14.43 20.43
N ALA A 427 -10.08 -15.13 21.19
CA ALA A 427 -9.78 -14.77 22.58
C ALA A 427 -9.09 -13.39 22.66
N ALA A 428 -8.19 -13.09 21.71
CA ALA A 428 -7.52 -11.81 21.61
C ALA A 428 -8.52 -10.65 21.39
N TYR A 429 -9.46 -10.80 20.45
CA TYR A 429 -10.47 -9.76 20.20
C TYR A 429 -11.52 -9.64 21.34
N GLU A 430 -11.87 -10.75 22.00
CA GLU A 430 -12.69 -10.73 23.21
C GLU A 430 -12.00 -9.96 24.35
N LEU A 431 -10.68 -10.15 24.53
CA LEU A 431 -9.87 -9.38 25.47
C LEU A 431 -9.88 -7.89 25.12
N MET A 432 -9.69 -7.56 23.85
CA MET A 432 -9.73 -6.18 23.36
C MET A 432 -11.08 -5.52 23.66
N ASN A 433 -12.17 -6.19 23.35
CA ASN A 433 -13.52 -5.69 23.64
C ASN A 433 -13.76 -5.51 25.15
N LYS A 434 -13.27 -6.45 25.95
CA LYS A 434 -13.37 -6.39 27.44
C LYS A 434 -12.73 -5.13 28.01
N TYR A 435 -11.60 -4.70 27.45
CA TYR A 435 -10.85 -3.53 27.93
C TYR A 435 -11.04 -2.27 27.07
N GLY A 436 -11.94 -2.30 26.08
CA GLY A 436 -12.36 -1.12 25.33
C GLY A 436 -11.40 -0.68 24.21
N TYR A 437 -10.49 -1.54 23.79
CA TYR A 437 -9.70 -1.33 22.56
C TYR A 437 -10.61 -1.31 21.33
N ASN A 438 -10.27 -0.50 20.33
CA ASN A 438 -11.01 -0.43 19.08
C ASN A 438 -10.09 -0.48 17.84
N SER A 439 -8.79 -0.68 18.03
CA SER A 439 -7.81 -0.79 16.98
C SER A 439 -6.67 -1.72 17.37
N VAL A 440 -6.09 -2.37 16.37
CA VAL A 440 -4.94 -3.27 16.52
C VAL A 440 -3.95 -3.03 15.40
N LYS A 441 -2.65 -2.96 15.74
CA LYS A 441 -1.54 -3.17 14.82
C LYS A 441 -1.20 -4.65 14.82
N SER A 442 -1.28 -5.34 13.67
CA SER A 442 -0.83 -6.73 13.52
C SER A 442 0.46 -6.78 12.73
N GLY A 443 1.44 -7.57 13.18
CA GLY A 443 2.71 -7.81 12.52
C GLY A 443 2.87 -9.26 12.07
N TYR A 444 3.67 -9.47 11.02
CA TYR A 444 3.97 -10.79 10.45
C TYR A 444 5.47 -10.93 10.16
N VAL A 445 6.29 -10.48 11.08
CA VAL A 445 7.76 -10.49 10.94
C VAL A 445 8.27 -11.92 10.82
N GLY A 446 9.12 -12.19 9.83
CA GLY A 446 9.75 -13.48 9.60
C GLY A 446 9.05 -14.34 8.55
N ASP A 447 9.53 -15.60 8.42
CA ASP A 447 8.98 -16.55 7.45
C ASP A 447 7.58 -16.99 7.85
N ILE A 448 6.68 -17.13 6.87
CA ILE A 448 5.33 -17.65 7.13
C ILE A 448 5.36 -19.11 7.61
N LEU A 449 4.53 -19.40 8.57
CA LEU A 449 4.26 -20.76 9.04
C LEU A 449 2.83 -21.20 8.65
N PRO A 450 2.69 -22.44 8.14
CA PRO A 450 3.67 -23.54 8.07
C PRO A 450 4.81 -23.29 7.08
N ILE A 451 5.99 -23.85 7.38
CA ILE A 451 7.21 -23.68 6.57
C ILE A 451 6.96 -24.08 5.11
N GLY A 452 7.44 -23.23 4.20
CA GLY A 452 7.29 -23.35 2.75
C GLY A 452 6.17 -22.50 2.16
N GLU A 453 5.26 -22.00 2.99
CA GLU A 453 4.33 -20.95 2.56
C GLU A 453 5.06 -19.60 2.45
N HIS A 454 4.51 -18.73 1.62
CA HIS A 454 5.01 -17.37 1.41
C HIS A 454 4.00 -16.33 1.88
N HIS A 455 4.48 -15.13 2.20
CA HIS A 455 3.63 -14.01 2.62
C HIS A 455 2.50 -13.67 1.65
N TYR A 456 2.70 -13.97 0.36
CA TYR A 456 1.76 -13.57 -0.69
C TYR A 456 1.18 -14.75 -1.48
N SER A 457 1.31 -15.99 -0.98
CA SER A 457 0.58 -17.15 -1.51
C SER A 457 -0.92 -17.01 -1.30
N GLN A 458 -1.74 -17.73 -2.08
CA GLN A 458 -3.22 -17.67 -1.95
C GLN A 458 -3.68 -17.98 -0.52
N SER A 459 -3.06 -18.94 0.18
CA SER A 459 -3.41 -19.30 1.55
C SER A 459 -3.19 -18.15 2.53
N THR A 460 -2.06 -17.45 2.42
CA THR A 460 -1.74 -16.32 3.29
C THR A 460 -2.59 -15.08 2.95
N ILE A 461 -2.87 -14.82 1.67
CA ILE A 461 -3.84 -13.80 1.26
C ILE A 461 -5.22 -14.06 1.88
N ASN A 462 -5.66 -15.32 1.90
CA ASN A 462 -6.92 -15.70 2.56
C ASN A 462 -6.88 -15.50 4.07
N HIS A 463 -5.73 -15.74 4.70
CA HIS A 463 -5.52 -15.43 6.11
C HIS A 463 -5.67 -13.92 6.40
N TYR A 464 -5.03 -13.05 5.61
CA TYR A 464 -5.16 -11.59 5.80
C TYR A 464 -6.61 -11.13 5.66
N LEU A 465 -7.33 -11.65 4.66
CA LEU A 465 -8.75 -11.34 4.48
C LEU A 465 -9.61 -11.87 5.63
N TYR A 466 -9.28 -13.05 6.18
CA TYR A 466 -9.94 -13.60 7.35
C TYR A 466 -9.73 -12.69 8.57
N ALA A 467 -8.49 -12.27 8.84
CA ALA A 467 -8.17 -11.34 9.93
C ALA A 467 -8.93 -10.01 9.83
N ILE A 468 -9.02 -9.42 8.63
CA ILE A 468 -9.79 -8.20 8.36
C ILE A 468 -11.28 -8.40 8.72
N LYS A 469 -11.87 -9.50 8.27
CA LYS A 469 -13.29 -9.83 8.51
C LYS A 469 -13.57 -10.14 9.98
N GLU A 470 -12.66 -10.85 10.64
CA GLU A 470 -12.81 -11.18 12.05
C GLU A 470 -12.70 -9.93 12.93
N ALA A 471 -11.72 -9.06 12.66
CA ALA A 471 -11.61 -7.76 13.32
C ALA A 471 -12.90 -6.93 13.15
N ALA A 472 -13.49 -6.91 11.94
CA ALA A 472 -14.74 -6.19 11.68
C ALA A 472 -15.92 -6.72 12.53
N LYS A 473 -16.04 -8.03 12.73
CA LYS A 473 -17.09 -8.63 13.59
C LYS A 473 -17.01 -8.14 15.04
N HIS A 474 -15.79 -7.88 15.51
CA HIS A 474 -15.50 -7.36 16.83
C HIS A 474 -15.45 -5.82 16.90
N LYS A 475 -15.75 -5.12 15.78
CA LYS A 475 -15.65 -3.66 15.64
C LYS A 475 -14.25 -3.13 15.94
N ILE A 476 -13.24 -3.81 15.45
CA ILE A 476 -11.82 -3.47 15.58
C ILE A 476 -11.30 -2.94 14.25
N MET A 477 -10.65 -1.79 14.27
CA MET A 477 -9.88 -1.23 13.15
C MET A 477 -8.52 -1.92 13.09
N LEU A 478 -8.11 -2.31 11.88
CA LEU A 478 -6.88 -3.07 11.65
C LEU A 478 -5.83 -2.21 10.92
N ASN A 479 -4.62 -2.19 11.47
CA ASN A 479 -3.39 -1.72 10.83
C ASN A 479 -2.47 -2.92 10.60
N ALA A 480 -2.29 -3.35 9.35
CA ALA A 480 -1.56 -4.57 9.02
C ALA A 480 -0.12 -4.24 8.57
N HIS A 481 0.88 -4.71 9.33
CA HIS A 481 2.31 -4.61 9.00
C HIS A 481 2.83 -5.92 8.40
N GLU A 482 3.86 -5.88 7.55
CA GLU A 482 4.45 -6.95 6.74
C GLU A 482 3.43 -7.73 5.87
N ALA A 483 2.16 -7.42 5.98
CA ALA A 483 1.09 -8.03 5.18
C ALA A 483 1.20 -7.62 3.69
N VAL A 484 0.30 -8.15 2.87
CA VAL A 484 0.31 -7.86 1.44
C VAL A 484 0.03 -6.37 1.15
N ARG A 485 0.70 -5.83 0.13
CA ARG A 485 0.45 -4.46 -0.37
C ARG A 485 -1.03 -4.25 -0.72
N PRO A 486 -1.56 -3.02 -0.56
CA PRO A 486 -2.97 -2.77 -0.77
C PRO A 486 -3.37 -2.88 -2.23
N THR A 487 -4.57 -3.43 -2.44
CA THR A 487 -5.22 -3.59 -3.73
C THR A 487 -6.63 -3.00 -3.74
N GLY A 488 -6.88 -2.01 -2.87
CA GLY A 488 -8.16 -1.30 -2.77
C GLY A 488 -9.19 -1.96 -1.85
N LEU A 489 -8.84 -3.04 -1.13
CA LEU A 489 -9.75 -3.74 -0.23
C LEU A 489 -10.33 -2.86 0.89
N CYS A 490 -9.69 -1.75 1.21
CA CYS A 490 -10.19 -0.76 2.16
C CYS A 490 -11.51 -0.10 1.71
N ARG A 491 -11.87 -0.13 0.41
CA ARG A 491 -13.21 0.23 -0.04
C ARG A 491 -14.27 -0.76 0.45
N THR A 492 -13.99 -2.06 0.35
CA THR A 492 -14.91 -3.14 0.73
C THR A 492 -14.93 -3.35 2.24
N TYR A 493 -13.76 -3.23 2.88
CA TYR A 493 -13.56 -3.42 4.30
C TYR A 493 -12.84 -2.19 4.90
N PRO A 494 -13.57 -1.09 5.17
CA PRO A 494 -12.97 0.16 5.65
C PRO A 494 -12.38 0.08 7.07
N ASN A 495 -12.59 -1.03 7.79
CA ASN A 495 -11.87 -1.32 9.03
C ASN A 495 -10.39 -1.69 8.80
N LEU A 496 -9.97 -2.05 7.60
CA LEU A 496 -8.57 -2.05 7.19
C LEU A 496 -8.13 -0.59 7.01
N ILE A 497 -7.79 0.04 8.13
CA ILE A 497 -7.55 1.49 8.20
C ILE A 497 -6.08 1.86 7.98
N GLY A 498 -5.18 0.94 8.21
CA GLY A 498 -3.74 1.09 8.00
C GLY A 498 -3.10 -0.15 7.43
N ASN A 499 -2.00 0.04 6.74
CA ASN A 499 -1.17 -1.04 6.21
C ASN A 499 0.24 -0.47 5.97
N GLU A 500 1.30 -1.23 6.29
CA GLU A 500 2.67 -0.81 6.00
C GLU A 500 3.11 -1.25 4.61
N SER A 501 3.42 -2.53 4.43
CA SER A 501 3.76 -3.22 3.17
C SER A 501 4.72 -2.44 2.26
N ALA A 502 5.69 -1.78 2.83
CA ALA A 502 6.84 -1.15 2.20
C ALA A 502 7.78 -0.67 3.30
N ARG A 503 8.99 -0.34 2.92
CA ARG A 503 10.02 0.20 3.81
C ARG A 503 9.54 1.51 4.45
N GLY A 504 9.30 1.49 5.77
CA GLY A 504 8.81 2.61 6.56
C GLY A 504 9.91 3.37 7.30
N THR A 505 9.51 4.20 8.27
CA THR A 505 10.45 5.01 9.07
C THR A 505 11.36 4.17 9.95
N GLU A 506 10.99 2.94 10.34
CA GLU A 506 11.83 2.09 11.18
C GLU A 506 13.23 1.85 10.58
N TYR A 507 13.31 1.73 9.26
CA TYR A 507 14.57 1.55 8.54
C TYR A 507 15.53 2.75 8.68
N GLU A 508 15.04 3.90 9.11
CA GLU A 508 15.91 5.03 9.44
C GLU A 508 16.82 4.73 10.64
N ALA A 509 16.42 3.81 11.53
CA ALA A 509 17.27 3.31 12.61
C ALA A 509 18.27 2.22 12.17
N PHE A 510 18.10 1.67 10.95
CA PHE A 510 18.90 0.57 10.39
C PHE A 510 19.71 0.99 9.16
N GLY A 511 20.20 2.23 9.12
CA GLY A 511 21.02 2.77 8.04
C GLY A 511 20.30 3.77 7.13
N GLY A 512 18.99 3.94 7.30
CA GLY A 512 18.18 4.98 6.67
C GLY A 512 17.64 4.65 5.28
N ASN A 513 16.56 5.31 4.91
CA ASN A 513 15.98 5.31 3.58
C ASN A 513 16.61 6.41 2.72
N LYS A 514 16.77 6.21 1.41
CA LYS A 514 17.19 7.29 0.53
C LYS A 514 16.14 8.40 0.54
N PRO A 515 16.50 9.70 0.53
CA PRO A 515 15.52 10.79 0.55
C PRO A 515 14.47 10.74 -0.56
N PHE A 516 14.81 10.19 -1.75
CA PHE A 516 13.84 10.05 -2.84
C PHE A 516 12.74 9.01 -2.56
N HIS A 517 12.94 8.10 -1.60
CA HIS A 517 11.99 7.03 -1.28
C HIS A 517 10.56 7.57 -1.03
N THR A 518 10.44 8.63 -0.24
CA THR A 518 9.14 9.26 0.04
C THR A 518 8.54 10.06 -1.12
N THR A 519 9.29 10.26 -2.20
CA THR A 519 8.78 10.87 -3.44
C THR A 519 8.35 9.84 -4.47
N ILE A 520 8.61 8.56 -4.24
CA ILE A 520 8.18 7.47 -5.12
C ILE A 520 7.06 6.61 -4.52
N LEU A 521 6.99 6.45 -3.21
CA LEU A 521 5.95 5.67 -2.55
C LEU A 521 4.51 6.09 -2.93
N PRO A 522 4.16 7.38 -3.07
CA PRO A 522 2.83 7.78 -3.52
C PRO A 522 2.47 7.30 -4.93
N PHE A 523 3.45 7.11 -5.81
CA PHE A 523 3.25 6.58 -7.17
C PHE A 523 3.23 5.06 -7.24
N THR A 524 3.63 4.39 -6.20
CA THR A 524 3.78 2.93 -6.14
C THR A 524 2.95 2.35 -5.02
N ARG A 525 3.51 2.26 -3.80
CA ARG A 525 2.93 1.61 -2.63
C ARG A 525 1.54 2.17 -2.22
N LEU A 526 1.32 3.48 -2.38
CA LEU A 526 0.05 4.11 -2.02
C LEU A 526 -1.04 3.93 -3.08
N GLN A 527 -0.73 3.34 -4.24
CA GLN A 527 -1.71 2.99 -5.25
C GLN A 527 -2.57 1.81 -4.75
N GLY A 528 -3.77 2.07 -4.30
CA GLY A 528 -4.69 1.05 -3.77
C GLY A 528 -4.95 1.11 -2.27
N GLY A 529 -4.27 1.98 -1.52
CA GLY A 529 -4.58 2.17 -0.11
C GLY A 529 -3.55 2.95 0.69
N PRO A 530 -3.93 3.38 1.90
CA PRO A 530 -3.10 4.20 2.77
C PRO A 530 -1.85 3.43 3.25
N MET A 531 -0.84 4.18 3.71
CA MET A 531 0.35 3.60 4.31
C MET A 531 0.57 4.12 5.73
N ASP A 532 0.76 3.21 6.67
CA ASP A 532 1.32 3.54 7.99
C ASP A 532 2.83 3.69 7.88
N TYR A 533 3.27 4.84 7.33
CA TYR A 533 4.69 5.16 7.12
C TYR A 533 5.41 5.50 8.43
N THR A 534 4.67 5.80 9.50
CA THR A 534 5.17 6.22 10.81
C THR A 534 6.05 7.50 10.75
N PRO A 535 5.51 8.63 10.20
CA PRO A 535 6.27 9.86 10.04
C PRO A 535 6.45 10.64 11.35
N GLY A 536 7.22 11.74 11.27
CA GLY A 536 7.25 12.75 12.34
C GLY A 536 8.42 12.63 13.30
N ILE A 537 9.50 11.94 12.92
CA ILE A 537 10.73 11.94 13.71
C ILE A 537 11.41 13.32 13.55
N LEU A 538 11.31 14.15 14.58
CA LEU A 538 11.91 15.49 14.60
C LEU A 538 13.37 15.47 15.07
N GLU A 539 13.72 14.51 15.95
CA GLU A 539 15.13 14.24 16.27
C GLU A 539 15.74 13.31 15.23
N THR A 540 16.28 13.89 14.18
CA THR A 540 16.81 13.15 13.03
C THR A 540 18.11 12.39 13.30
N GLU A 541 18.83 12.70 14.36
CA GLU A 541 20.07 12.01 14.74
C GLU A 541 19.75 10.93 15.78
N VAL A 542 19.70 9.67 15.36
CA VAL A 542 19.32 8.53 16.24
C VAL A 542 20.22 8.39 17.45
N LYS A 543 21.50 8.78 17.36
CA LYS A 543 22.45 8.81 18.50
C LYS A 543 21.98 9.64 19.69
N ASN A 544 21.09 10.62 19.48
CA ASN A 544 20.50 11.43 20.55
C ASN A 544 19.37 10.68 21.29
N VAL A 545 18.84 9.61 20.71
CA VAL A 545 17.90 8.68 21.34
C VAL A 545 18.65 7.51 21.97
N ASN A 546 19.53 6.88 21.20
CA ASN A 546 20.42 5.81 21.65
C ASN A 546 21.86 6.08 21.19
N PRO A 547 22.79 6.41 22.10
CA PRO A 547 24.19 6.74 21.76
C PRO A 547 24.94 5.65 21.00
N ASN A 548 24.49 4.40 21.08
CA ASN A 548 25.08 3.26 20.38
C ASN A 548 24.58 3.11 18.94
N ASN A 549 23.54 3.84 18.54
CA ASN A 549 23.00 3.82 17.20
C ASN A 549 23.40 5.07 16.43
N THR A 550 24.28 4.93 15.46
CA THR A 550 24.83 6.04 14.67
C THR A 550 24.05 6.36 13.40
N SER A 551 22.88 5.72 13.20
CA SER A 551 21.99 5.99 12.07
C SER A 551 21.44 7.41 12.10
N GLN A 552 20.96 7.86 10.97
CA GLN A 552 20.33 9.17 10.80
C GLN A 552 19.05 9.03 9.97
N VAL A 553 17.98 9.69 10.41
CA VAL A 553 16.78 9.88 9.59
C VAL A 553 17.16 10.79 8.42
N ARG A 554 17.13 10.24 7.20
CA ARG A 554 17.61 10.91 5.98
C ARG A 554 16.58 11.88 5.41
N SER A 555 16.24 12.85 6.23
CA SER A 555 15.18 13.83 5.99
C SER A 555 15.49 15.12 6.74
N THR A 556 14.99 16.26 6.25
CA THR A 556 14.91 17.46 7.07
C THR A 556 13.69 17.39 7.99
N LEU A 557 13.70 18.18 9.09
CA LEU A 557 12.57 18.31 10.00
C LEU A 557 11.32 18.82 9.27
N ALA A 558 11.45 19.80 8.37
CA ALA A 558 10.30 20.34 7.64
C ALA A 558 9.66 19.28 6.69
N LYS A 559 10.47 18.39 6.10
CA LYS A 559 9.97 17.27 5.33
C LYS A 559 9.21 16.27 6.21
N GLN A 560 9.68 15.99 7.44
CA GLN A 560 8.94 15.12 8.37
C GLN A 560 7.53 15.65 8.66
N LEU A 561 7.35 16.96 8.75
CA LEU A 561 6.01 17.56 8.85
C LEU A 561 5.19 17.38 7.56
N ALA A 562 5.83 17.57 6.39
CA ALA A 562 5.16 17.44 5.10
C ALA A 562 4.64 16.02 4.80
N LEU A 563 5.28 14.99 5.36
CA LEU A 563 4.88 13.60 5.20
C LEU A 563 3.44 13.33 5.69
N TYR A 564 2.96 14.07 6.68
CA TYR A 564 1.55 13.97 7.13
C TYR A 564 0.53 14.32 6.05
N VAL A 565 0.95 15.02 5.00
CA VAL A 565 0.09 15.42 3.87
C VAL A 565 0.40 14.60 2.63
N THR A 566 1.67 14.30 2.35
CA THR A 566 2.09 13.59 1.13
C THR A 566 1.97 12.07 1.25
N MET A 567 2.13 11.51 2.46
CA MET A 567 1.97 10.08 2.76
C MET A 567 0.60 9.87 3.40
N TYR A 568 -0.42 9.66 2.57
CA TYR A 568 -1.78 9.55 3.07
C TYR A 568 -1.97 8.31 3.97
N SER A 569 -2.52 8.55 5.15
CA SER A 569 -3.09 7.53 6.02
C SER A 569 -4.21 8.11 6.88
N PRO A 570 -5.35 7.42 7.05
CA PRO A 570 -6.37 7.79 8.03
C PRO A 570 -5.96 7.37 9.46
N LEU A 571 -4.87 6.64 9.60
CA LEU A 571 -4.25 6.24 10.85
C LEU A 571 -2.81 6.73 10.81
N GLN A 572 -2.54 7.92 11.42
CA GLN A 572 -1.24 8.59 11.34
C GLN A 572 -0.54 8.60 12.69
N MET A 573 0.69 8.09 12.69
CA MET A 573 1.55 8.08 13.86
C MET A 573 2.29 9.40 14.02
N ALA A 574 2.44 9.85 15.27
CA ALA A 574 3.50 10.73 15.70
C ALA A 574 4.62 9.84 16.28
N ALA A 575 5.61 9.52 15.46
CA ALA A 575 6.51 8.39 15.73
C ALA A 575 7.66 8.68 16.69
N ASP A 576 7.99 9.96 16.92
CA ASP A 576 9.09 10.36 17.81
C ASP A 576 8.71 10.26 19.29
N LEU A 577 9.70 10.41 20.16
CA LEU A 577 9.52 10.39 21.61
C LEU A 577 8.83 11.67 22.11
N PRO A 578 8.02 11.60 23.18
CA PRO A 578 7.37 12.76 23.80
C PRO A 578 8.32 13.94 24.08
N GLU A 579 9.49 13.68 24.64
CA GLU A 579 10.50 14.69 24.97
C GLU A 579 11.09 15.39 23.74
N ASN A 580 11.16 14.72 22.58
CA ASN A 580 11.60 15.32 21.33
C ASN A 580 10.53 16.29 20.80
N TYR A 581 9.28 15.92 20.86
CA TYR A 581 8.16 16.82 20.51
C TYR A 581 8.10 18.04 21.39
N GLU A 582 8.32 17.91 22.68
CA GLU A 582 8.36 19.05 23.60
C GLU A 582 9.54 20.00 23.31
N ARG A 583 10.67 19.46 22.87
CA ARG A 583 11.85 20.26 22.46
C ARG A 583 11.60 21.05 21.16
N PHE A 584 10.81 20.52 20.22
CA PHE A 584 10.43 21.14 18.95
C PHE A 584 8.94 21.56 18.97
N ALA A 585 8.46 22.11 20.07
CA ALA A 585 7.04 22.37 20.32
C ALA A 585 6.38 23.27 19.25
N ASP A 586 7.10 24.20 18.66
CA ASP A 586 6.64 25.09 17.59
C ASP A 586 6.43 24.34 16.26
N ALA A 587 7.35 23.47 15.86
CA ALA A 587 7.19 22.60 14.70
C ALA A 587 6.14 21.52 14.96
N PHE A 588 6.10 20.93 16.14
CA PHE A 588 5.12 19.93 16.56
C PHE A 588 3.68 20.44 16.46
N GLN A 589 3.47 21.77 16.50
CA GLN A 589 2.14 22.37 16.31
C GLN A 589 1.51 21.95 14.99
N PHE A 590 2.29 21.78 13.90
CA PHE A 590 1.75 21.29 12.64
C PHE A 590 1.18 19.87 12.76
N ILE A 591 1.88 18.94 13.43
CA ILE A 591 1.43 17.55 13.65
C ILE A 591 0.13 17.52 14.45
N LYS A 592 -0.03 18.41 15.44
CA LYS A 592 -1.27 18.53 16.21
C LYS A 592 -2.43 19.03 15.35
N ASP A 593 -2.17 19.98 14.46
CA ASP A 593 -3.21 20.67 13.66
C ASP A 593 -3.66 19.88 12.44
N VAL A 594 -2.76 19.14 11.77
CA VAL A 594 -3.07 18.45 10.52
C VAL A 594 -4.09 17.32 10.73
N PRO A 595 -5.19 17.28 9.95
CA PRO A 595 -6.18 16.20 10.04
C PRO A 595 -5.68 14.95 9.28
N VAL A 596 -6.45 13.87 9.40
CA VAL A 596 -6.15 12.57 8.78
C VAL A 596 -7.28 12.04 7.88
N ASP A 597 -8.34 12.84 7.68
CA ASP A 597 -9.47 12.55 6.78
C ASP A 597 -9.81 13.80 5.96
N TRP A 598 -9.96 13.62 4.66
CA TRP A 598 -9.94 14.74 3.73
C TRP A 598 -11.23 14.86 2.91
N GLN A 599 -11.61 16.10 2.62
CA GLN A 599 -12.72 16.40 1.72
C GLN A 599 -12.29 16.39 0.26
N GLU A 600 -11.05 16.86 0.00
CA GLU A 600 -10.53 17.07 -1.34
C GLU A 600 -9.01 17.06 -1.32
N SER A 601 -8.41 16.53 -2.39
CA SER A 601 -6.95 16.53 -2.60
C SER A 601 -6.63 17.10 -3.98
N VAL A 602 -5.74 18.09 -4.03
CA VAL A 602 -5.27 18.75 -5.25
C VAL A 602 -3.76 18.59 -5.38
N TYR A 603 -3.32 17.78 -6.31
CA TYR A 603 -1.90 17.61 -6.60
C TYR A 603 -1.40 18.79 -7.42
N LEU A 604 -0.55 19.64 -6.83
CA LEU A 604 -0.09 20.89 -7.42
C LEU A 604 1.09 20.67 -8.36
N GLU A 605 2.04 19.84 -7.94
CA GLU A 605 3.25 19.46 -8.67
C GLU A 605 3.61 18.02 -8.35
N ALA A 606 4.11 17.27 -9.33
CA ALA A 606 4.60 15.92 -9.10
C ALA A 606 5.55 15.48 -10.23
N GLU A 607 6.65 14.82 -9.83
CA GLU A 607 7.53 14.06 -10.72
C GLU A 607 8.04 12.84 -9.92
N PRO A 608 7.82 11.60 -10.39
CA PRO A 608 8.22 10.39 -9.69
C PRO A 608 9.70 10.40 -9.33
N GLY A 609 10.02 10.07 -8.06
CA GLY A 609 11.38 10.04 -7.56
C GLY A 609 12.04 11.42 -7.41
N ARG A 610 11.34 12.52 -7.63
CA ARG A 610 11.89 13.88 -7.55
C ARG A 610 11.19 14.72 -6.49
N TYR A 611 9.92 14.99 -6.68
CA TYR A 611 9.14 15.81 -5.75
C TYR A 611 7.64 15.56 -5.88
N ILE A 612 6.91 15.88 -4.82
CA ILE A 612 5.44 15.91 -4.78
C ILE A 612 5.02 17.12 -3.95
N THR A 613 4.05 17.88 -4.47
CA THR A 613 3.35 18.92 -3.72
C THR A 613 1.85 18.68 -3.82
N VAL A 614 1.19 18.49 -2.68
CA VAL A 614 -0.26 18.25 -2.61
C VAL A 614 -0.90 19.18 -1.59
N ALA A 615 -2.05 19.74 -1.96
CA ALA A 615 -2.94 20.49 -1.08
C ALA A 615 -4.16 19.63 -0.74
N ARG A 616 -4.53 19.54 0.55
CA ARG A 616 -5.67 18.76 1.01
C ARG A 616 -6.59 19.62 1.88
N LYS A 617 -7.89 19.53 1.62
CA LYS A 617 -8.91 20.20 2.42
C LYS A 617 -9.36 19.28 3.56
N ASP A 618 -9.39 19.81 4.77
CA ASP A 618 -9.96 19.12 5.92
C ASP A 618 -11.45 18.78 5.68
N LYS A 619 -11.85 17.57 6.04
CA LYS A 619 -13.23 17.09 5.88
C LYS A 619 -14.22 17.79 6.80
N HIS A 620 -13.76 18.37 7.92
CA HIS A 620 -14.57 18.92 8.98
C HIS A 620 -14.45 20.45 9.13
N SER A 621 -13.63 21.12 8.29
CA SER A 621 -13.46 22.56 8.30
C SER A 621 -13.13 23.10 6.88
N ASP A 622 -13.03 24.42 6.75
CA ASP A 622 -12.56 25.06 5.49
C ASP A 622 -11.04 25.26 5.47
N ASN A 623 -10.31 24.61 6.37
CA ASN A 623 -8.86 24.68 6.41
C ASN A 623 -8.24 23.78 5.33
N TRP A 624 -7.07 24.22 4.85
CA TRP A 624 -6.26 23.47 3.91
C TRP A 624 -4.87 23.20 4.47
N TYR A 625 -4.27 22.12 4.02
CA TYR A 625 -2.91 21.74 4.38
C TYR A 625 -2.14 21.38 3.13
N ILE A 626 -0.92 21.91 2.99
CA ILE A 626 -0.03 21.61 1.88
C ILE A 626 1.19 20.89 2.42
N GLY A 627 1.59 19.81 1.74
CA GLY A 627 2.87 19.14 1.96
C GLY A 627 3.68 19.10 0.68
N ASN A 628 4.97 19.38 0.80
CA ASN A 628 5.95 19.13 -0.25
C ASN A 628 7.06 18.24 0.27
N THR A 629 7.40 17.21 -0.49
CA THR A 629 8.60 16.39 -0.27
C THR A 629 9.46 16.38 -1.51
N SER A 630 10.78 16.49 -1.33
CA SER A 630 11.77 16.44 -2.40
C SER A 630 12.85 15.40 -2.14
N ASN A 631 13.54 15.02 -3.21
CA ASN A 631 14.65 14.09 -3.17
C ASN A 631 15.97 14.78 -2.78
N GLU A 632 17.10 14.10 -3.01
CA GLU A 632 18.46 14.56 -2.70
C GLU A 632 18.88 15.86 -3.41
N ASN A 633 18.15 16.27 -4.45
CA ASN A 633 18.46 17.48 -5.23
C ASN A 633 17.72 18.72 -4.72
N GLY A 634 16.69 18.53 -3.86
CA GLY A 634 15.80 19.61 -3.48
C GLY A 634 14.84 20.06 -4.62
N HIS A 635 13.99 21.02 -4.34
CA HIS A 635 13.02 21.55 -5.34
C HIS A 635 12.58 22.96 -4.99
N THR A 636 12.33 23.79 -6.01
CA THR A 636 11.70 25.09 -5.82
C THR A 636 10.33 25.10 -6.51
N SER A 637 9.31 25.33 -5.71
CA SER A 637 7.90 25.40 -6.13
C SER A 637 7.44 26.82 -6.33
N GLU A 638 6.58 27.03 -7.33
CA GLU A 638 5.81 28.26 -7.54
C GLU A 638 4.31 27.91 -7.50
N LEU A 639 3.71 28.02 -6.32
CA LEU A 639 2.36 27.56 -6.06
C LEU A 639 1.35 28.69 -6.23
N LEU A 640 0.34 28.49 -7.07
CA LEU A 640 -0.85 29.34 -7.13
C LEU A 640 -1.94 28.70 -6.26
N LEU A 641 -2.45 29.42 -5.26
CA LEU A 641 -3.44 28.93 -4.31
C LEU A 641 -4.88 29.02 -4.83
N ASN A 642 -5.10 28.78 -6.12
CA ASN A 642 -6.39 28.93 -6.80
C ASN A 642 -7.47 27.92 -6.38
N PHE A 643 -7.11 26.91 -5.61
CA PHE A 643 -8.02 25.95 -4.97
C PHE A 643 -8.74 26.54 -3.75
N LEU A 644 -8.26 27.65 -3.18
CA LEU A 644 -8.92 28.35 -2.07
C LEU A 644 -10.22 29.01 -2.54
N ASP A 645 -11.21 29.10 -1.64
CA ASP A 645 -12.44 29.82 -1.91
C ASP A 645 -12.15 31.31 -2.14
N LYS A 646 -12.63 31.83 -3.28
CA LYS A 646 -12.39 33.22 -3.71
C LYS A 646 -13.03 34.28 -2.79
N ASN A 647 -14.05 33.88 -2.02
CA ASN A 647 -14.81 34.75 -1.11
C ASN A 647 -14.29 34.74 0.32
N LYS A 648 -13.28 33.92 0.61
CA LYS A 648 -12.72 33.75 1.94
C LYS A 648 -11.31 34.32 2.05
N LYS A 649 -10.92 34.63 3.28
CA LYS A 649 -9.57 35.05 3.63
C LYS A 649 -8.93 33.98 4.50
N TYR A 650 -7.64 33.80 4.36
CA TYR A 650 -6.91 32.76 5.07
C TYR A 650 -5.60 33.30 5.64
N GLU A 651 -5.13 32.69 6.72
CA GLU A 651 -3.77 32.81 7.22
C GLU A 651 -3.02 31.51 6.95
N ALA A 652 -1.89 31.60 6.27
CA ALA A 652 -0.97 30.49 6.08
C ALA A 652 0.15 30.54 7.12
N THR A 653 0.34 29.44 7.86
CA THR A 653 1.53 29.20 8.66
C THR A 653 2.41 28.22 7.87
N ILE A 654 3.60 28.67 7.50
CA ILE A 654 4.53 27.95 6.62
C ILE A 654 5.69 27.44 7.45
N TYR A 655 5.86 26.13 7.49
CA TYR A 655 6.97 25.40 8.10
C TYR A 655 7.88 24.92 6.97
N ALA A 656 9.00 25.56 6.76
CA ALA A 656 9.86 25.31 5.61
C ALA A 656 11.32 25.09 6.04
N ASP A 657 12.08 24.42 5.20
CA ASP A 657 13.52 24.31 5.33
C ASP A 657 14.14 25.70 5.41
N ALA A 658 15.08 25.91 6.33
CA ALA A 658 15.91 27.10 6.35
C ALA A 658 16.87 27.12 5.14
N LYS A 659 17.37 28.30 4.77
CA LYS A 659 18.27 28.45 3.61
C LYS A 659 19.50 27.55 3.63
N ASN A 660 19.99 27.19 4.83
CA ASN A 660 21.15 26.33 5.06
C ASN A 660 20.76 24.92 5.49
N ALA A 661 19.50 24.51 5.33
CA ALA A 661 19.05 23.16 5.62
C ALA A 661 19.65 22.16 4.61
N ASP A 662 19.97 20.98 5.08
CA ASP A 662 20.47 19.85 4.29
C ASP A 662 20.29 18.58 5.12
N TRP A 663 19.73 17.53 4.53
CA TRP A 663 19.41 16.32 5.28
C TRP A 663 20.62 15.64 5.95
N GLN A 664 21.83 15.81 5.40
CA GLN A 664 23.05 15.20 5.97
C GLN A 664 23.70 16.07 7.03
N THR A 665 23.82 17.37 6.74
CA THR A 665 24.71 18.25 7.51
C THR A 665 23.96 19.21 8.45
N ASN A 666 22.68 19.52 8.14
CA ASN A 666 21.88 20.44 8.94
C ASN A 666 20.37 20.14 8.85
N PRO A 667 19.93 18.92 9.22
CA PRO A 667 18.56 18.46 8.98
C PRO A 667 17.50 19.17 9.82
N LYS A 668 17.88 19.75 10.96
CA LYS A 668 16.96 20.39 11.91
C LYS A 668 16.85 21.92 11.71
N ALA A 669 17.39 22.45 10.61
CA ALA A 669 17.28 23.87 10.30
C ALA A 669 15.97 24.16 9.56
N TYR A 670 15.05 24.84 10.21
CA TYR A 670 13.75 25.23 9.66
C TYR A 670 13.36 26.66 10.02
N THR A 671 12.33 27.15 9.34
CA THR A 671 11.72 28.45 9.62
C THR A 671 10.21 28.30 9.73
N ILE A 672 9.57 29.11 10.57
CA ILE A 672 8.11 29.24 10.66
C ILE A 672 7.74 30.67 10.35
N THR A 673 6.92 30.87 9.33
CA THR A 673 6.43 32.20 8.93
C THR A 673 4.93 32.21 8.78
N LYS A 674 4.31 33.39 8.98
CA LYS A 674 2.86 33.56 8.82
C LYS A 674 2.58 34.67 7.81
N GLN A 675 1.56 34.48 6.98
CA GLN A 675 1.10 35.50 6.06
C GLN A 675 -0.38 35.31 5.70
N LYS A 676 -1.04 36.41 5.36
CA LYS A 676 -2.41 36.38 4.81
C LYS A 676 -2.36 35.93 3.36
N VAL A 677 -3.27 35.01 3.00
CA VAL A 677 -3.35 34.45 1.65
C VAL A 677 -4.80 34.38 1.15
N ASN A 678 -4.95 34.27 -0.18
CA ASN A 678 -6.23 34.06 -0.85
C ASN A 678 -6.01 33.29 -2.17
N ALA A 679 -7.07 33.02 -2.92
CA ALA A 679 -7.03 32.27 -4.19
C ALA A 679 -6.12 32.88 -5.30
N LYS A 680 -5.66 34.13 -5.18
CA LYS A 680 -4.76 34.79 -6.12
C LYS A 680 -3.30 34.79 -5.66
N THR A 681 -3.05 34.34 -4.43
CA THR A 681 -1.71 34.32 -3.83
C THR A 681 -0.81 33.33 -4.57
N LYS A 682 0.40 33.78 -4.89
CA LYS A 682 1.49 32.92 -5.37
C LYS A 682 2.53 32.80 -4.27
N LEU A 683 2.93 31.56 -3.97
CA LEU A 683 4.00 31.26 -3.02
C LEU A 683 5.19 30.72 -3.78
N LYS A 684 6.38 31.24 -3.48
CA LYS A 684 7.64 30.66 -3.94
C LYS A 684 8.38 30.07 -2.75
N LEU A 685 8.56 28.76 -2.73
CA LEU A 685 9.14 28.01 -1.63
C LEU A 685 10.22 27.06 -2.16
N THR A 686 11.30 26.92 -1.40
CA THR A 686 12.39 26.01 -1.74
C THR A 686 12.52 24.95 -0.67
N ALA A 687 12.39 23.70 -1.08
CA ALA A 687 12.77 22.53 -0.30
C ALA A 687 14.27 22.29 -0.48
N ALA A 688 14.99 22.08 0.62
CA ALA A 688 16.41 21.74 0.63
C ALA A 688 16.66 20.35 0.04
N LYS A 689 17.91 19.93 -0.06
CA LYS A 689 18.29 18.55 -0.36
C LYS A 689 17.70 17.60 0.68
N GLY A 690 16.95 16.58 0.23
CA GLY A 690 16.22 15.67 1.10
C GLY A 690 15.17 16.34 1.97
N GLY A 691 14.73 17.54 1.59
CA GLY A 691 13.87 18.40 2.38
C GLY A 691 12.43 18.52 1.88
N GLY A 692 11.75 19.54 2.43
CA GLY A 692 10.37 19.82 2.13
C GLY A 692 9.82 21.05 2.86
N TYR A 693 8.51 21.24 2.76
CA TYR A 693 7.79 22.23 3.55
C TYR A 693 6.35 21.75 3.83
N ALA A 694 5.81 22.20 4.93
CA ALA A 694 4.42 21.98 5.31
C ALA A 694 3.72 23.31 5.56
N ILE A 695 2.47 23.44 5.16
CA ILE A 695 1.70 24.68 5.31
C ILE A 695 0.32 24.35 5.90
N SER A 696 -0.03 25.04 6.98
CA SER A 696 -1.39 25.08 7.51
C SER A 696 -2.06 26.37 7.05
N ILE A 697 -3.17 26.27 6.32
CA ILE A 697 -3.94 27.41 5.81
C ILE A 697 -5.29 27.42 6.50
N LYS A 698 -5.47 28.35 7.45
CA LYS A 698 -6.69 28.46 8.27
C LYS A 698 -7.55 29.63 7.80
N GLU A 699 -8.87 29.41 7.71
CA GLU A 699 -9.81 30.48 7.42
C GLU A 699 -9.78 31.56 8.52
N ILE A 700 -9.75 32.84 8.13
CA ILE A 700 -9.87 33.97 9.02
C ILE A 700 -11.32 34.45 8.94
N LYS A 701 -12.01 34.43 10.08
CA LYS A 701 -13.40 34.93 10.23
C LYS A 701 -13.46 36.44 10.17
#